data_693607bbd1b082bff37b38f19682c0cd
#
_entry.id   693607bbd1b082bff37b38f19682c0cd
#
_cell.length_a   1.000
_cell.length_b   1.000
_cell.length_c   1.000
_cell.angle_alpha   90.00
_cell.angle_beta   90.00
_cell.angle_gamma   90.00
#
_symmetry.space_group_name_H-M   'P 1'
#
loop_
_entity.id
_entity.type
_entity.pdbx_description
1 polymer ?
#
loop_
_entity_poly.entity_id
_entity_poly.type
_entity_poly.pdbx_seq_one_letter_code
_entity_poly.pdbx_strand_id
1 'polypeptide(L)'
;MRFVILTIIGVLGSPLLFPVTMPLYGQVQTKSTELPNTQPLLIPQTPPQEALKRLSLPSGFQATLFAAEPDVNQPIAMTTDARGRLWVAECNTYSDRKENFNTELNDRILILEDTDADGTFDKKIVFWDQAKKLTSIEVGFGGVWLTAAPNLMFIPDANQDDVPDGEPIILLDGFEGDVIRHNIVNGLRWGPDGWLYGRHGIQATSFVGPPGATESQRTPMNCAIWRFHPTDRTFEIVAQGGTNPWGFDFDEHGEMFMINTVIGHLFHIVPNARYQRMYGAHFNPHLYQLIDQTADHFHWDVSEEHWAVGRNQKMSDGTDQAGGGHAHTGLMIYQGNQWPKEFHNQLFTANFHGRRINSESIHRDGNSYVAHHGKDYFKSADPWFRGVELIYGRHGEVYLADWSDIGECHENDGIHRTSGRIFKISYGDSTPSVPENIAASSVDQLIQNLSHPNEWVVRKSRRRLQELTAAEITQSSPPHFTREFAAPLSKDHRWIPKFQTAFDLACDTKTKLRIMWAYYSCFPNQEPWLLDRLSEPDEHLRAWAVRLLADGRITISDSGLERILQTAAQDASGLVRLYLASSIPRFSPDFGHRLTAELAKQSQDAQDRVQPKLIWFGYEPIANLFPDRAIDLAFNSNIPLLTQNIARRLTFNIQSEPQIVDKLTAQLKSQNPAKLKPVLLGMTQALKGWNQAPPPKGWNATKSALTAHNDPSINRMLEELDVVFGTGRTIEELKSIANDSNYDIPARRQAILALANSPKVTDLFKFLRPHLNNKALTTAVIKAMVKCDTPSAAKVILNRYPHMDPKGKSTAINALVTREAWAENLLQAIGTNRVPKSAISASHARQISNFDNPTLLSLLESNWGSIRSTSAENEKKMIQLKAKLTSARLKSGNRERGMKIFEEHCAACHIMYGRGGKLGPDLTGSDRKNINYLLENILAPSASVAQNYQVTVIVLEDGRFLSGVIVNENQRTLALQTKDSLMTIDLTTIDERRKTKDSLMPNGILNPLTDEQVTDLFSFLSQ
;
A
#
# COMPACT_ATOMS: atom_id res chain seq x y z
N MET A 1 -7.64 66.00 18.76
CA MET A 1 -8.18 67.08 19.57
C MET A 1 -8.16 66.63 21.05
N ARG A 2 -7.46 67.40 21.81
CA ARG A 2 -7.21 67.47 23.26
C ARG A 2 -6.11 66.54 23.84
N PHE A 3 -4.97 67.22 23.94
CA PHE A 3 -3.89 67.03 24.89
C PHE A 3 -4.36 67.25 26.32
N VAL A 4 -3.80 66.52 27.30
CA VAL A 4 -3.57 67.00 28.66
C VAL A 4 -2.20 66.57 29.08
N ILE A 5 -1.38 67.54 29.33
CA ILE A 5 -0.08 67.51 30.00
C ILE A 5 -0.33 67.66 31.51
N LEU A 6 0.39 66.88 32.36
CA LEU A 6 0.65 67.31 33.74
C LEU A 6 1.98 66.81 34.22
N THR A 7 2.74 67.66 34.61
CA THR A 7 3.93 68.21 35.15
C THR A 7 4.53 67.39 36.33
N ILE A 8 5.82 67.32 36.29
CA ILE A 8 6.86 66.77 37.21
C ILE A 8 6.83 67.53 38.53
N ILE A 9 6.99 66.75 39.62
CA ILE A 9 7.67 67.26 40.87
C ILE A 9 8.65 66.20 41.31
N GLY A 10 9.92 66.53 41.36
CA GLY A 10 11.00 65.71 41.91
C GLY A 10 11.13 65.89 43.41
N VAL A 11 11.49 64.80 44.08
CA VAL A 11 12.06 64.83 45.44
C VAL A 11 13.28 63.92 45.46
N LEU A 12 14.42 64.51 45.79
CA LEU A 12 15.67 63.84 46.07
C LEU A 12 15.59 63.05 47.38
N GLY A 13 15.98 61.76 47.30
CA GLY A 13 16.14 60.91 48.46
C GLY A 13 17.18 59.81 48.23
N SER A 14 18.17 59.75 49.09
CA SER A 14 19.42 58.94 49.03
C SER A 14 19.22 57.43 48.91
N PRO A 15 20.23 56.66 48.40
CA PRO A 15 20.07 55.23 48.10
C PRO A 15 20.23 54.41 49.37
N LEU A 16 19.21 53.63 49.65
CA LEU A 16 19.31 52.47 50.57
C LEU A 16 19.64 51.23 49.72
N LEU A 17 20.82 50.70 49.97
CA LEU A 17 21.27 49.39 49.49
C LEU A 17 20.38 48.29 50.14
N PHE A 18 19.52 47.66 49.30
CA PHE A 18 18.92 46.34 49.62
C PHE A 18 19.67 45.27 48.86
N PRO A 19 20.02 44.13 49.51
CA PRO A 19 20.63 43.00 48.83
C PRO A 19 19.58 42.36 47.90
N VAL A 20 19.88 42.32 46.59
CA VAL A 20 19.14 41.50 45.59
C VAL A 20 19.45 40.04 45.87
N THR A 21 18.56 39.36 46.56
CA THR A 21 18.54 37.91 46.59
C THR A 21 18.00 37.45 45.21
N MET A 22 18.89 36.92 44.39
CA MET A 22 18.47 36.09 43.23
C MET A 22 17.61 34.95 43.74
N PRO A 23 16.47 34.67 43.15
CA PRO A 23 15.76 33.42 43.42
C PRO A 23 16.66 32.29 42.89
N LEU A 24 17.10 31.41 43.77
CA LEU A 24 17.59 30.10 43.43
C LEU A 24 16.48 29.45 42.58
N TYR A 25 16.76 29.23 41.29
CA TYR A 25 15.99 28.28 40.51
C TYR A 25 16.09 26.95 41.20
N GLY A 26 15.01 26.60 41.89
CA GLY A 26 14.84 25.26 42.44
C GLY A 26 14.99 24.26 41.28
N GLN A 27 15.92 23.32 41.44
CA GLN A 27 15.91 22.12 40.63
C GLN A 27 14.50 21.54 40.70
N VAL A 28 13.78 21.63 39.62
CA VAL A 28 12.59 20.84 39.42
C VAL A 28 13.10 19.39 39.40
N GLN A 29 12.94 18.70 40.52
CA GLN A 29 13.01 17.24 40.52
C GLN A 29 11.93 16.77 39.56
N THR A 30 12.32 16.50 38.32
CA THR A 30 11.52 15.69 37.42
C THR A 30 11.34 14.34 38.11
N LYS A 31 10.14 14.07 38.59
CA LYS A 31 9.73 12.71 38.91
C LYS A 31 10.03 11.91 37.66
N SER A 32 11.00 11.02 37.74
CA SER A 32 11.17 9.96 36.75
C SER A 32 9.88 9.14 36.83
N THR A 33 8.95 9.42 35.93
CA THR A 33 7.80 8.53 35.69
C THR A 33 8.38 7.28 35.02
N GLU A 34 8.48 6.20 35.81
CA GLU A 34 8.81 4.88 35.27
C GLU A 34 7.87 4.60 34.11
N LEU A 35 8.44 4.23 32.92
CA LEU A 35 7.65 3.86 31.78
C LEU A 35 6.80 2.63 32.08
N PRO A 36 5.47 2.68 31.93
CA PRO A 36 4.61 1.57 32.31
C PRO A 36 4.70 0.44 31.28
N ASN A 37 5.18 -0.72 31.71
CA ASN A 37 5.02 -1.96 30.95
C ASN A 37 3.59 -2.47 31.12
N THR A 38 2.88 -2.66 30.00
CA THR A 38 1.49 -3.14 29.98
C THR A 38 1.38 -4.60 29.53
N GLN A 39 2.48 -5.19 29.03
CA GLN A 39 2.55 -6.56 28.57
C GLN A 39 2.73 -7.55 29.75
N PRO A 40 1.94 -8.64 29.86
CA PRO A 40 2.20 -9.70 30.82
C PRO A 40 3.46 -10.48 30.41
N LEU A 41 4.42 -10.60 31.31
CA LEU A 41 5.67 -11.34 31.09
C LEU A 41 5.42 -12.85 31.10
N LEU A 42 4.97 -13.39 29.97
CA LEU A 42 4.79 -14.84 29.77
C LEU A 42 6.15 -15.55 29.57
N ILE A 43 7.12 -14.86 29.00
CA ILE A 43 8.50 -15.29 28.80
C ILE A 43 9.39 -14.23 29.47
N PRO A 44 10.29 -14.60 30.39
CA PRO A 44 11.20 -13.64 31.00
C PRO A 44 12.02 -12.89 29.94
N GLN A 45 12.21 -11.59 30.16
CA GLN A 45 13.07 -10.77 29.30
C GLN A 45 14.48 -11.36 29.27
N THR A 46 15.03 -11.51 28.08
CA THR A 46 16.42 -11.93 27.91
C THR A 46 17.33 -10.74 28.28
N PRO A 47 18.28 -10.88 29.23
CA PRO A 47 19.24 -9.83 29.53
C PRO A 47 20.05 -9.42 28.29
N PRO A 48 20.44 -8.13 28.11
CA PRO A 48 21.11 -7.65 26.91
C PRO A 48 22.38 -8.42 26.53
N GLN A 49 23.25 -8.72 27.48
CA GLN A 49 24.47 -9.50 27.22
C GLN A 49 24.21 -10.96 26.85
N GLU A 50 23.10 -11.52 27.31
CA GLU A 50 22.68 -12.87 26.92
C GLU A 50 22.06 -12.87 25.53
N ALA A 51 21.33 -11.81 25.16
CA ALA A 51 20.80 -11.62 23.81
C ALA A 51 21.93 -11.53 22.76
N LEU A 52 23.00 -10.80 23.06
CA LEU A 52 24.20 -10.74 22.21
C LEU A 52 24.78 -12.14 21.93
N LYS A 53 24.87 -13.00 22.94
CA LYS A 53 25.40 -14.38 22.79
C LYS A 53 24.48 -15.28 21.95
N ARG A 54 23.20 -14.92 21.81
CA ARG A 54 22.21 -15.67 21.02
C ARG A 54 22.18 -15.28 19.55
N LEU A 55 23.05 -14.35 19.14
CA LEU A 55 23.20 -13.96 17.74
C LEU A 55 24.11 -14.97 17.02
N SER A 56 23.68 -15.38 15.85
CA SER A 56 24.49 -16.22 14.93
C SER A 56 24.88 -15.39 13.71
N LEU A 57 26.17 -15.19 13.51
CA LEU A 57 26.76 -14.39 12.43
C LEU A 57 27.62 -15.26 11.51
N PRO A 58 27.80 -14.88 10.23
CA PRO A 58 28.78 -15.51 9.36
C PRO A 58 30.22 -15.37 9.89
N SER A 59 31.10 -16.24 9.41
CA SER A 59 32.52 -16.21 9.78
C SER A 59 33.16 -14.86 9.45
N GLY A 60 33.95 -14.31 10.37
CA GLY A 60 34.64 -13.03 10.25
C GLY A 60 33.82 -11.83 10.72
N PHE A 61 32.52 -11.99 10.96
CA PHE A 61 31.69 -10.96 11.55
C PHE A 61 31.66 -11.03 13.08
N GLN A 62 31.59 -9.87 13.69
CA GLN A 62 31.49 -9.70 15.14
C GLN A 62 30.32 -8.73 15.44
N ALA A 63 29.60 -8.99 16.53
CA ALA A 63 28.61 -8.08 17.05
C ALA A 63 29.02 -7.61 18.43
N THR A 64 28.86 -6.31 18.70
CA THR A 64 28.95 -5.73 20.04
C THR A 64 27.59 -5.16 20.44
N LEU A 65 27.30 -5.11 21.72
CA LEU A 65 26.11 -4.46 22.24
C LEU A 65 26.44 -2.97 22.37
N PHE A 66 26.12 -2.19 21.34
CA PHE A 66 26.44 -0.76 21.30
C PHE A 66 25.69 0.02 22.39
N ALA A 67 24.39 -0.23 22.55
CA ALA A 67 23.55 0.32 23.59
C ALA A 67 22.41 -0.63 23.95
N ALA A 68 21.88 -0.54 25.16
CA ALA A 68 20.77 -1.37 25.61
C ALA A 68 19.97 -0.68 26.71
N GLU A 69 18.89 -1.32 27.14
CA GLU A 69 18.14 -0.93 28.33
C GLU A 69 19.04 -0.91 29.60
N PRO A 70 18.94 0.07 30.49
CA PRO A 70 17.92 1.14 30.54
C PRO A 70 18.26 2.41 29.76
N ASP A 71 19.36 2.46 29.05
CA ASP A 71 19.84 3.64 28.34
C ASP A 71 19.08 3.92 27.07
N VAL A 72 18.61 2.88 26.38
CA VAL A 72 17.79 2.93 25.18
C VAL A 72 16.52 2.11 25.40
N ASN A 73 15.37 2.71 25.04
CA ASN A 73 14.07 2.07 25.13
C ASN A 73 13.34 2.14 23.77
N GLN A 74 12.78 1.04 23.28
CA GLN A 74 11.93 1.00 22.11
C GLN A 74 12.49 1.83 20.90
N PRO A 75 13.73 1.58 20.43
CA PRO A 75 14.31 2.31 19.32
C PRO A 75 13.54 2.01 18.04
N ILE A 76 12.99 3.05 17.37
CA ILE A 76 12.13 2.90 16.18
C ILE A 76 12.82 3.35 14.90
N ALA A 77 13.76 4.30 14.99
CA ALA A 77 14.52 4.79 13.85
C ALA A 77 15.90 5.28 14.31
N MET A 78 16.85 5.21 13.39
CA MET A 78 18.22 5.67 13.63
C MET A 78 18.74 6.45 12.44
N THR A 79 19.63 7.42 12.71
CA THR A 79 20.48 8.08 11.72
C THR A 79 21.83 8.42 12.33
N THR A 80 22.78 8.90 11.53
CA THR A 80 24.06 9.39 12.02
C THR A 80 24.24 10.86 11.62
N ASP A 81 24.98 11.63 12.41
CA ASP A 81 25.40 12.97 12.03
C ASP A 81 26.72 12.98 11.24
N ALA A 82 27.24 14.16 10.91
CA ALA A 82 28.48 14.34 10.17
C ALA A 82 29.76 14.01 11.00
N ARG A 83 29.64 13.82 12.31
CA ARG A 83 30.70 13.35 13.21
C ARG A 83 30.70 11.83 13.34
N GLY A 84 29.62 11.14 12.86
CA GLY A 84 29.45 9.69 13.00
C GLY A 84 28.74 9.25 14.27
N ARG A 85 28.22 10.19 15.09
CA ARG A 85 27.45 9.86 16.29
C ARG A 85 26.09 9.31 15.88
N LEU A 86 25.59 8.37 16.67
CA LEU A 86 24.31 7.72 16.42
C LEU A 86 23.15 8.52 17.06
N TRP A 87 22.19 8.91 16.27
CA TRP A 87 20.94 9.53 16.68
C TRP A 87 19.83 8.48 16.68
N VAL A 88 19.08 8.39 17.78
CA VAL A 88 18.07 7.35 18.01
C VAL A 88 16.73 7.98 18.35
N ALA A 89 15.68 7.58 17.65
CA ALA A 89 14.31 7.89 18.03
C ALA A 89 13.74 6.76 18.88
N GLU A 90 13.22 7.08 20.05
CA GLU A 90 12.51 6.17 20.96
C GLU A 90 11.01 6.45 20.90
N CYS A 91 10.19 5.42 20.66
CA CYS A 91 8.74 5.55 20.57
C CYS A 91 8.02 4.95 21.77
N ASN A 92 8.13 5.60 22.93
CA ASN A 92 7.51 5.17 24.20
C ASN A 92 5.98 5.32 24.20
N THR A 93 5.42 6.18 23.32
CA THR A 93 3.98 6.41 23.18
C THR A 93 3.26 5.26 22.46
N TYR A 94 3.97 4.37 21.74
CA TYR A 94 3.34 3.24 21.06
C TYR A 94 2.57 2.36 22.03
N SER A 95 1.33 1.95 21.65
CA SER A 95 0.43 1.22 22.55
C SER A 95 -0.30 0.09 21.82
N ASP A 96 -1.21 -0.60 22.50
CA ASP A 96 -2.02 -1.67 21.95
C ASP A 96 -3.12 -1.15 21.01
N ARG A 97 -3.90 -2.06 20.41
CA ARG A 97 -4.96 -1.74 19.45
C ARG A 97 -6.10 -0.90 20.02
N LYS A 98 -6.28 -0.83 21.34
CA LYS A 98 -7.39 -0.09 21.94
C LYS A 98 -7.08 1.38 22.01
N GLU A 99 -5.80 1.69 22.20
CA GLU A 99 -5.31 3.04 22.44
C GLU A 99 -4.52 3.60 21.25
N ASN A 100 -3.89 2.74 20.43
CA ASN A 100 -2.94 3.04 19.35
C ASN A 100 -1.66 3.72 19.87
N PHE A 101 -1.76 4.89 20.48
CA PHE A 101 -0.66 5.62 21.11
C PHE A 101 -1.12 6.21 22.45
N ASN A 102 -0.35 5.99 23.51
CA ASN A 102 -0.55 6.64 24.79
C ASN A 102 0.13 8.02 24.79
N THR A 103 -0.61 9.06 24.47
CA THR A 103 -0.09 10.43 24.37
C THR A 103 0.11 11.13 25.72
N GLU A 104 -0.14 10.46 26.86
CA GLU A 104 0.30 10.93 28.17
C GLU A 104 1.80 10.72 28.37
N LEU A 105 2.40 9.73 27.66
CA LEU A 105 3.84 9.50 27.61
C LEU A 105 4.51 10.40 26.59
N ASN A 106 5.85 10.48 26.66
CA ASN A 106 6.67 11.20 25.69
C ASN A 106 7.64 10.25 24.99
N ASP A 107 7.86 10.50 23.73
CA ASP A 107 8.92 9.94 22.90
C ASP A 107 10.18 10.81 23.01
N ARG A 108 11.35 10.22 22.73
CA ARG A 108 12.63 10.93 22.91
C ARG A 108 13.52 10.80 21.68
N ILE A 109 14.41 11.77 21.52
CA ILE A 109 15.53 11.74 20.56
C ILE A 109 16.83 11.74 21.37
N LEU A 110 17.64 10.70 21.16
CA LEU A 110 18.91 10.51 21.85
C LEU A 110 20.08 10.70 20.88
N ILE A 111 21.22 11.16 21.40
CA ILE A 111 22.53 11.12 20.73
C ILE A 111 23.44 10.20 21.55
N LEU A 112 23.98 9.19 20.89
CA LEU A 112 24.92 8.23 21.49
C LEU A 112 26.26 8.36 20.79
N GLU A 113 27.33 8.46 21.58
CA GLU A 113 28.70 8.63 21.07
C GLU A 113 29.62 7.59 21.73
N ASP A 114 30.39 6.88 20.92
CA ASP A 114 31.47 5.97 21.29
C ASP A 114 32.77 6.79 21.15
N THR A 115 33.27 7.31 22.30
CA THR A 115 34.36 8.30 22.32
C THR A 115 35.75 7.66 22.36
N ASP A 116 35.85 6.42 22.81
CA ASP A 116 37.09 5.66 22.92
C ASP A 116 37.23 4.56 21.85
N ALA A 117 36.22 4.40 20.97
CA ALA A 117 36.17 3.48 19.86
C ALA A 117 36.17 1.98 20.30
N ASP A 118 35.65 1.66 21.49
CA ASP A 118 35.56 0.28 21.97
C ASP A 118 34.33 -0.48 21.40
N GLY A 119 33.42 0.23 20.72
CA GLY A 119 32.21 -0.32 20.10
C GLY A 119 30.97 -0.24 20.98
N THR A 120 31.06 0.43 22.14
CA THR A 120 29.97 0.74 23.07
C THR A 120 29.89 2.25 23.23
N PHE A 121 28.70 2.79 23.44
CA PHE A 121 28.58 4.23 23.69
C PHE A 121 29.07 4.58 25.11
N ASP A 122 29.77 5.72 25.23
CA ASP A 122 30.19 6.28 26.54
C ASP A 122 29.38 7.50 26.91
N LYS A 123 28.88 8.23 25.92
CA LYS A 123 28.21 9.48 26.13
C LYS A 123 26.80 9.44 25.56
N LYS A 124 25.80 9.77 26.40
CA LYS A 124 24.40 9.89 26.04
C LYS A 124 23.90 11.30 26.25
N ILE A 125 23.25 11.87 25.25
CA ILE A 125 22.55 13.16 25.33
C ILE A 125 21.10 12.92 24.98
N VAL A 126 20.18 13.46 25.78
CA VAL A 126 18.76 13.56 25.44
C VAL A 126 18.58 14.88 24.71
N PHE A 127 18.50 14.84 23.39
CA PHE A 127 18.36 16.04 22.57
C PHE A 127 16.96 16.65 22.72
N TRP A 128 15.91 15.81 22.71
CA TRP A 128 14.53 16.26 22.86
C TRP A 128 13.65 15.14 23.43
N ASP A 129 12.74 15.46 24.36
CA ASP A 129 11.94 14.47 25.10
C ASP A 129 10.44 14.78 25.15
N GLN A 130 9.95 15.60 24.21
CA GLN A 130 8.55 16.04 24.17
C GLN A 130 7.79 15.54 22.94
N ALA A 131 8.37 14.60 22.17
CA ALA A 131 7.72 14.05 21.00
C ALA A 131 6.49 13.20 21.37
N LYS A 132 5.56 13.10 20.43
CA LYS A 132 4.40 12.21 20.49
C LYS A 132 4.28 11.48 19.15
N LYS A 133 4.05 10.17 19.19
CA LYS A 133 3.94 9.35 17.97
C LYS A 133 5.15 9.51 17.04
N LEU A 134 6.34 9.55 17.62
CA LEU A 134 7.60 9.67 16.89
C LEU A 134 7.89 8.38 16.14
N THR A 135 8.10 8.47 14.83
CA THR A 135 8.30 7.30 13.98
C THR A 135 9.55 7.37 13.11
N SER A 136 10.18 8.53 12.99
CA SER A 136 11.43 8.68 12.26
C SER A 136 12.14 9.98 12.57
N ILE A 137 13.46 9.96 12.39
CA ILE A 137 14.35 11.15 12.48
C ILE A 137 15.34 11.13 11.32
N GLU A 138 15.81 12.33 10.96
CA GLU A 138 16.97 12.54 10.09
C GLU A 138 17.66 13.86 10.47
N VAL A 139 18.97 13.96 10.23
CA VAL A 139 19.76 15.17 10.56
C VAL A 139 20.24 15.88 9.32
N GLY A 140 20.31 17.20 9.40
CA GLY A 140 20.82 18.07 8.33
C GLY A 140 20.22 19.47 8.36
N PHE A 141 20.82 20.39 7.62
CA PHE A 141 20.42 21.80 7.56
C PHE A 141 20.42 22.52 8.92
N GLY A 142 21.33 22.13 9.82
CA GLY A 142 21.44 22.74 11.15
C GLY A 142 20.31 22.37 12.09
N GLY A 143 19.88 21.11 12.05
CA GLY A 143 18.87 20.60 12.98
C GLY A 143 18.40 19.19 12.68
N VAL A 144 17.29 18.82 13.30
CA VAL A 144 16.68 17.48 13.25
C VAL A 144 15.32 17.53 12.58
N TRP A 145 15.14 16.68 11.60
CA TRP A 145 13.88 16.43 10.90
C TRP A 145 13.21 15.23 11.52
N LEU A 146 11.91 15.31 11.80
CA LEU A 146 11.19 14.20 12.41
C LEU A 146 9.76 14.07 11.88
N THR A 147 9.29 12.82 11.80
CA THR A 147 7.87 12.52 11.63
C THR A 147 7.28 12.14 12.98
N ALA A 148 6.32 12.93 13.42
CA ALA A 148 5.55 12.72 14.64
C ALA A 148 4.10 13.12 14.34
N ALA A 149 3.27 12.14 13.93
CA ALA A 149 1.93 12.40 13.41
C ALA A 149 1.11 13.30 14.35
N PRO A 150 0.43 14.35 13.83
CA PRO A 150 0.10 14.54 12.41
C PRO A 150 1.15 15.32 11.59
N ASN A 151 2.40 15.47 12.04
CA ASN A 151 3.33 16.47 11.51
C ASN A 151 4.62 15.88 10.93
N LEU A 152 5.16 16.57 9.93
CA LEU A 152 6.60 16.63 9.65
C LEU A 152 7.14 17.90 10.30
N MET A 153 8.14 17.78 11.16
CA MET A 153 8.70 18.89 11.92
C MET A 153 10.22 19.02 11.71
N PHE A 154 10.73 20.20 12.02
CA PHE A 154 12.15 20.50 12.07
C PHE A 154 12.49 21.16 13.42
N ILE A 155 13.47 20.64 14.15
CA ILE A 155 14.00 21.22 15.38
C ILE A 155 15.36 21.84 15.07
N PRO A 156 15.53 23.17 15.17
CA PRO A 156 16.82 23.81 14.91
C PRO A 156 17.86 23.50 15.98
N ASP A 157 19.09 23.28 15.54
CA ASP A 157 20.33 23.20 16.34
C ASP A 157 21.46 23.76 15.47
N ALA A 158 21.47 25.07 15.39
CA ALA A 158 22.29 25.83 14.43
C ALA A 158 23.76 25.88 14.81
N ASN A 159 24.00 26.00 16.10
CA ASN A 159 25.32 26.08 16.68
C ASN A 159 25.95 24.69 16.91
N GLN A 160 25.16 23.61 16.73
CA GLN A 160 25.53 22.21 16.90
C GLN A 160 26.08 21.89 18.30
N ASP A 161 25.45 22.50 19.34
CA ASP A 161 25.77 22.26 20.75
C ASP A 161 24.93 21.13 21.36
N ASP A 162 24.09 20.46 20.54
CA ASP A 162 23.22 19.34 20.91
C ASP A 162 22.05 19.76 21.80
N VAL A 163 21.68 21.05 21.77
CA VAL A 163 20.51 21.62 22.45
C VAL A 163 19.63 22.33 21.43
N PRO A 164 18.32 22.08 21.42
CA PRO A 164 17.40 22.78 20.50
C PRO A 164 17.49 24.30 20.63
N ASP A 165 17.67 25.03 19.53
CA ASP A 165 17.70 26.50 19.50
C ASP A 165 16.30 27.15 19.57
N GLY A 166 15.23 26.36 19.67
CA GLY A 166 13.85 26.85 19.78
C GLY A 166 12.81 25.74 19.62
N GLU A 167 11.54 26.18 19.54
CA GLU A 167 10.42 25.27 19.36
C GLU A 167 10.45 24.57 17.99
N PRO A 168 9.93 23.33 17.91
CA PRO A 168 9.81 22.61 16.63
C PRO A 168 9.00 23.38 15.59
N ILE A 169 9.51 23.48 14.39
CA ILE A 169 8.84 24.12 13.24
C ILE A 169 8.03 23.06 12.49
N ILE A 170 6.70 23.22 12.43
CA ILE A 170 5.84 22.36 11.64
C ILE A 170 5.98 22.73 10.16
N LEU A 171 6.44 21.80 9.34
CA LEU A 171 6.64 21.97 7.89
C LEU A 171 5.46 21.45 7.06
N LEU A 172 4.93 20.29 7.46
CA LEU A 172 3.70 19.68 6.93
C LEU A 172 2.85 19.20 8.07
N ASP A 173 1.52 19.24 7.87
CA ASP A 173 0.55 18.61 8.76
C ASP A 173 -0.44 17.74 8.00
N GLY A 174 -1.37 17.09 8.71
CA GLY A 174 -2.44 16.30 8.12
C GLY A 174 -2.08 14.82 7.87
N PHE A 175 -0.98 14.32 8.41
CA PHE A 175 -0.74 12.89 8.49
C PHE A 175 -1.66 12.26 9.54
N GLU A 176 -2.49 11.31 9.14
CA GLU A 176 -3.38 10.60 10.06
C GLU A 176 -2.59 9.77 11.07
N GLY A 177 -2.92 9.86 12.33
CA GLY A 177 -2.21 9.17 13.41
C GLY A 177 -3.09 8.82 14.61
N ASP A 178 -4.41 9.13 14.55
CA ASP A 178 -5.32 8.89 15.69
C ASP A 178 -6.03 7.54 15.59
N VAL A 179 -6.40 7.15 14.36
CA VAL A 179 -7.15 5.91 14.12
C VAL A 179 -6.27 4.73 13.67
N ILE A 180 -4.97 4.94 13.61
CA ILE A 180 -3.97 3.94 13.16
C ILE A 180 -2.81 3.84 14.14
N ARG A 181 -2.02 2.77 14.01
CA ARG A 181 -0.87 2.46 14.84
C ARG A 181 0.41 2.42 13.99
N HIS A 182 0.90 1.23 13.62
CA HIS A 182 2.13 1.04 12.87
C HIS A 182 2.00 1.25 11.34
N ASN A 183 0.81 1.54 10.81
CA ASN A 183 0.59 1.91 9.40
C ASN A 183 0.67 3.44 9.18
N ILE A 184 1.41 4.12 10.00
CA ILE A 184 1.54 5.58 10.12
C ILE A 184 2.65 6.11 9.18
N VAL A 185 2.75 7.45 9.05
CA VAL A 185 3.90 8.10 8.43
C VAL A 185 5.20 7.72 9.16
N ASN A 186 6.25 7.37 8.40
CA ASN A 186 7.53 6.93 8.97
C ASN A 186 8.68 7.04 7.97
N GLY A 187 9.91 6.78 8.43
CA GLY A 187 11.08 6.47 7.61
C GLY A 187 11.63 7.63 6.79
N LEU A 188 12.15 8.66 7.44
CA LEU A 188 12.87 9.72 6.77
C LEU A 188 14.25 9.23 6.28
N ARG A 189 14.62 9.61 5.05
CA ARG A 189 15.97 9.41 4.50
C ARG A 189 16.26 10.40 3.38
N TRP A 190 17.48 10.94 3.35
CA TRP A 190 17.93 11.82 2.27
C TRP A 190 18.20 11.03 0.99
N GLY A 191 17.55 11.43 -0.10
CA GLY A 191 17.79 10.89 -1.44
C GLY A 191 19.05 11.40 -2.12
N PRO A 192 19.49 10.75 -3.22
CA PRO A 192 20.62 11.20 -4.00
C PRO A 192 20.39 12.56 -4.66
N ASP A 193 19.16 12.91 -4.98
CA ASP A 193 18.70 14.14 -5.62
C ASP A 193 18.55 15.35 -4.67
N GLY A 194 18.86 15.16 -3.38
CA GLY A 194 18.80 16.22 -2.36
C GLY A 194 17.45 16.41 -1.69
N TRP A 195 16.44 15.57 -2.02
CA TRP A 195 15.15 15.57 -1.35
C TRP A 195 15.16 14.70 -0.09
N LEU A 196 14.30 15.03 0.85
CA LEU A 196 13.98 14.20 2.02
C LEU A 196 12.78 13.30 1.68
N TYR A 197 13.00 11.99 1.72
CA TYR A 197 11.96 10.99 1.43
C TYR A 197 11.33 10.45 2.70
N GLY A 198 10.06 10.01 2.60
CA GLY A 198 9.34 9.34 3.67
C GLY A 198 8.31 8.36 3.13
N ARG A 199 7.66 7.63 4.04
CA ARG A 199 6.71 6.54 3.74
C ARG A 199 5.39 6.74 4.47
N HIS A 200 4.33 6.09 3.98
CA HIS A 200 3.00 6.08 4.61
C HIS A 200 2.29 4.76 4.32
N GLY A 201 1.61 4.19 5.29
CA GLY A 201 0.90 2.91 5.16
C GLY A 201 -0.52 3.03 4.60
N ILE A 202 -1.23 1.87 4.53
CA ILE A 202 -2.52 1.72 3.81
C ILE A 202 -3.76 1.96 4.69
N GLN A 203 -3.64 1.86 6.04
CA GLN A 203 -4.82 1.79 6.92
C GLN A 203 -5.64 3.07 6.98
N ALA A 204 -5.02 4.23 6.76
CA ALA A 204 -5.75 5.50 6.71
C ALA A 204 -5.37 6.35 5.50
N THR A 205 -6.24 7.26 5.13
CA THR A 205 -5.97 8.30 4.13
C THR A 205 -5.62 9.58 4.87
N SER A 206 -4.45 10.11 4.59
CA SER A 206 -3.98 11.42 5.06
C SER A 206 -4.24 12.48 4.01
N PHE A 207 -4.45 13.72 4.45
CA PHE A 207 -4.60 14.90 3.59
C PHE A 207 -3.49 15.89 3.97
N VAL A 208 -2.35 15.74 3.31
CA VAL A 208 -1.09 16.39 3.70
C VAL A 208 -0.89 17.73 3.01
N GLY A 209 -0.47 18.74 3.76
CA GLY A 209 -0.16 20.06 3.23
C GLY A 209 0.61 20.92 4.23
N PRO A 210 1.02 22.13 3.83
CA PRO A 210 1.63 23.07 4.77
C PRO A 210 0.62 23.51 5.83
N PRO A 211 1.06 23.93 7.04
CA PRO A 211 0.18 24.42 8.08
C PRO A 211 -0.73 25.56 7.59
N GLY A 212 -2.03 25.46 7.92
CA GLY A 212 -3.03 26.42 7.48
C GLY A 212 -3.53 26.23 6.04
N ALA A 213 -3.11 25.21 5.32
CA ALA A 213 -3.65 24.88 3.99
C ALA A 213 -5.13 24.51 4.09
N THR A 214 -5.93 24.98 3.13
CA THR A 214 -7.32 24.55 2.97
C THR A 214 -7.39 23.09 2.49
N GLU A 215 -8.56 22.45 2.61
CA GLU A 215 -8.76 21.06 2.16
C GLU A 215 -8.38 20.85 0.68
N SER A 216 -8.74 21.80 -0.18
CA SER A 216 -8.42 21.75 -1.62
C SER A 216 -6.94 21.92 -1.96
N GLN A 217 -6.14 22.44 -1.04
CA GLN A 217 -4.69 22.60 -1.18
C GLN A 217 -3.91 21.41 -0.62
N ARG A 218 -4.60 20.45 0.00
CA ARG A 218 -3.98 19.26 0.57
C ARG A 218 -3.93 18.10 -0.41
N THR A 219 -2.87 17.35 -0.36
CA THR A 219 -2.66 16.16 -1.20
C THR A 219 -3.20 14.92 -0.48
N PRO A 220 -4.18 14.21 -1.04
CA PRO A 220 -4.63 12.94 -0.48
C PRO A 220 -3.54 11.87 -0.67
N MET A 221 -3.23 11.16 0.41
CA MET A 221 -2.21 10.13 0.42
C MET A 221 -2.66 8.88 1.18
N ASN A 222 -2.47 7.71 0.58
CA ASN A 222 -2.73 6.42 1.20
C ASN A 222 -1.79 5.38 0.61
N CYS A 223 -0.95 4.80 1.44
CA CYS A 223 0.14 3.89 1.08
C CYS A 223 1.02 4.44 -0.05
N ALA A 224 2.04 5.20 0.33
CA ALA A 224 2.86 5.93 -0.63
C ALA A 224 4.30 6.11 -0.14
N ILE A 225 5.19 6.30 -1.11
CA ILE A 225 6.46 6.99 -0.92
C ILE A 225 6.24 8.45 -1.30
N TRP A 226 6.64 9.34 -0.43
CA TRP A 226 6.57 10.79 -0.62
C TRP A 226 7.95 11.41 -0.45
N ARG A 227 8.11 12.66 -0.91
CA ARG A 227 9.33 13.44 -0.71
C ARG A 227 9.03 14.91 -0.41
N PHE A 228 9.93 15.54 0.32
CA PHE A 228 9.89 16.95 0.68
C PHE A 228 11.22 17.63 0.36
N HIS A 229 11.17 18.75 -0.33
CA HIS A 229 12.40 19.50 -0.63
C HIS A 229 12.73 20.47 0.50
N PRO A 230 13.96 20.42 1.09
CA PRO A 230 14.27 21.15 2.32
C PRO A 230 14.28 22.68 2.15
N THR A 231 14.63 23.20 0.98
CA THR A 231 14.69 24.65 0.72
C THR A 231 13.43 25.17 0.03
N ASP A 232 12.91 24.45 -0.96
CA ASP A 232 11.75 24.90 -1.74
C ASP A 232 10.43 24.60 -1.04
N ARG A 233 10.44 23.78 0.02
CA ARG A 233 9.28 23.31 0.79
C ARG A 233 8.20 22.64 -0.06
N THR A 234 8.58 22.09 -1.19
CA THR A 234 7.70 21.35 -2.08
C THR A 234 7.48 19.96 -1.52
N PHE A 235 6.21 19.52 -1.44
CA PHE A 235 5.81 18.18 -1.08
C PHE A 235 5.25 17.44 -2.30
N GLU A 236 5.69 16.20 -2.52
CA GLU A 236 5.26 15.38 -3.65
C GLU A 236 5.06 13.92 -3.29
N ILE A 237 4.08 13.28 -3.92
CA ILE A 237 3.94 11.82 -3.92
C ILE A 237 4.83 11.25 -5.02
N VAL A 238 5.77 10.38 -4.65
CA VAL A 238 6.69 9.73 -5.60
C VAL A 238 6.01 8.54 -6.26
N ALA A 239 5.46 7.63 -5.45
CA ALA A 239 4.78 6.42 -5.91
C ALA A 239 3.73 5.98 -4.90
N GLN A 240 2.76 5.16 -5.33
CA GLN A 240 1.67 4.70 -4.47
C GLN A 240 1.48 3.19 -4.58
N GLY A 241 1.07 2.57 -3.48
CA GLY A 241 0.75 1.15 -3.38
C GLY A 241 1.61 0.41 -2.36
N GLY A 242 1.42 -0.89 -2.26
CA GLY A 242 1.93 -1.71 -1.17
C GLY A 242 0.92 -1.84 -0.03
N THR A 243 1.38 -2.03 1.19
CA THR A 243 0.54 -2.21 2.39
C THR A 243 1.06 -1.42 3.58
N ASN A 244 2.26 -1.75 4.04
CA ASN A 244 2.87 -1.17 5.23
C ASN A 244 4.39 -1.08 5.04
N PRO A 245 4.89 -0.01 4.40
CA PRO A 245 6.31 0.15 4.14
C PRO A 245 7.06 0.53 5.42
N TRP A 246 8.12 -0.24 5.76
CA TRP A 246 8.97 -0.03 6.93
C TRP A 246 10.47 -0.06 6.60
N GLY A 247 10.86 0.23 5.38
CA GLY A 247 12.24 0.37 4.97
C GLY A 247 12.36 0.75 3.51
N PHE A 248 13.30 1.61 3.18
CA PHE A 248 13.75 1.86 1.82
C PHE A 248 15.20 2.34 1.82
N ASP A 249 15.92 2.06 0.75
CA ASP A 249 17.26 2.60 0.51
C ASP A 249 17.52 2.74 -0.99
N PHE A 250 18.64 3.34 -1.33
CA PHE A 250 19.10 3.55 -2.69
C PHE A 250 20.36 2.71 -2.95
N ASP A 251 20.40 2.02 -4.10
CA ASP A 251 21.56 1.30 -4.54
C ASP A 251 22.69 2.24 -5.04
N GLU A 252 23.78 1.66 -5.52
CA GLU A 252 24.94 2.44 -6.01
C GLU A 252 24.66 3.27 -7.27
N HIS A 253 23.56 2.98 -7.98
CA HIS A 253 23.08 3.73 -9.15
C HIS A 253 21.93 4.68 -8.78
N GLY A 254 21.57 4.76 -7.49
CA GLY A 254 20.47 5.60 -7.00
C GLY A 254 19.07 5.05 -7.33
N GLU A 255 18.96 3.75 -7.63
CA GLU A 255 17.68 3.08 -7.74
C GLU A 255 17.10 2.83 -6.35
N MET A 256 15.82 3.16 -6.16
CA MET A 256 15.15 3.06 -4.87
C MET A 256 14.46 1.72 -4.73
N PHE A 257 14.70 1.03 -3.62
CA PHE A 257 13.99 -0.19 -3.25
C PHE A 257 13.26 0.00 -1.92
N MET A 258 12.04 -0.53 -1.81
CA MET A 258 11.18 -0.40 -0.65
C MET A 258 10.79 -1.79 -0.15
N ILE A 259 11.00 -2.02 1.14
CA ILE A 259 10.47 -3.20 1.83
C ILE A 259 9.05 -2.91 2.32
N ASN A 260 8.22 -3.91 2.29
CA ASN A 260 6.83 -3.81 2.65
C ASN A 260 6.40 -5.00 3.51
N THR A 261 5.57 -4.75 4.51
CA THR A 261 4.99 -5.79 5.33
C THR A 261 3.63 -6.17 4.79
N VAL A 262 3.41 -7.31 4.61
CA VAL A 262 2.56 -8.45 4.43
C VAL A 262 2.65 -8.99 3.01
N ILE A 263 1.93 -8.47 2.05
CA ILE A 263 1.87 -9.01 0.69
C ILE A 263 2.79 -8.23 -0.24
N GLY A 264 3.66 -8.94 -0.94
CA GLY A 264 4.71 -8.33 -1.76
C GLY A 264 5.72 -7.63 -0.86
N HIS A 265 6.85 -8.27 -0.57
CA HIS A 265 7.76 -7.73 0.42
C HIS A 265 8.74 -6.70 -0.15
N LEU A 266 9.06 -6.72 -1.44
CA LEU A 266 10.06 -5.84 -2.04
C LEU A 266 9.59 -5.23 -3.36
N PHE A 267 9.79 -3.92 -3.51
CA PHE A 267 9.42 -3.16 -4.69
C PHE A 267 10.56 -2.26 -5.16
N HIS A 268 10.85 -2.25 -6.46
CA HIS A 268 11.67 -1.22 -7.12
C HIS A 268 10.78 0.02 -7.32
N ILE A 269 11.13 1.13 -6.68
CA ILE A 269 10.32 2.34 -6.66
C ILE A 269 10.70 3.25 -7.82
N VAL A 270 9.76 3.39 -8.75
CA VAL A 270 9.86 4.31 -9.88
C VAL A 270 8.87 5.46 -9.68
N PRO A 271 9.27 6.74 -9.89
CA PRO A 271 8.33 7.85 -9.78
C PRO A 271 7.08 7.65 -10.63
N ASN A 272 5.93 8.10 -10.15
CA ASN A 272 4.61 7.92 -10.77
C ASN A 272 4.10 6.47 -10.84
N ALA A 273 4.82 5.46 -10.35
CA ALA A 273 4.36 4.08 -10.37
C ALA A 273 3.17 3.84 -9.41
N ARG A 274 2.34 2.84 -9.77
CA ARG A 274 1.20 2.37 -8.99
C ARG A 274 1.34 0.87 -8.78
N TYR A 275 1.58 0.50 -7.53
CA TYR A 275 1.85 -0.89 -7.14
C TYR A 275 0.61 -1.59 -6.63
N GLN A 276 0.64 -2.92 -6.65
CA GLN A 276 -0.36 -3.77 -6.01
C GLN A 276 -0.59 -3.35 -4.56
N ARG A 277 -1.82 -3.49 -4.11
CA ARG A 277 -2.27 -3.16 -2.76
C ARG A 277 -2.88 -4.39 -2.12
N MET A 278 -2.75 -4.51 -0.81
CA MET A 278 -3.41 -5.59 -0.07
C MET A 278 -4.93 -5.47 -0.14
N TYR A 279 -5.44 -4.23 -0.08
CA TYR A 279 -6.87 -3.92 -0.17
C TYR A 279 -7.10 -2.48 -0.62
N GLY A 280 -8.38 -2.14 -0.89
CA GLY A 280 -8.77 -0.82 -1.37
C GLY A 280 -8.35 -0.56 -2.82
N ALA A 281 -8.61 0.66 -3.28
CA ALA A 281 -8.29 1.10 -4.62
C ALA A 281 -7.38 2.34 -4.59
N HIS A 282 -6.67 2.61 -5.67
CA HIS A 282 -6.01 3.90 -5.90
C HIS A 282 -7.06 4.99 -6.14
N PHE A 283 -6.71 6.25 -5.89
CA PHE A 283 -7.62 7.38 -6.08
C PHE A 283 -8.09 7.55 -7.52
N ASN A 284 -7.26 7.19 -8.51
CA ASN A 284 -7.66 7.19 -9.91
C ASN A 284 -8.27 5.83 -10.30
N PRO A 285 -9.56 5.74 -10.68
CA PRO A 285 -10.23 4.48 -11.03
C PRO A 285 -9.84 3.93 -12.41
N HIS A 286 -9.06 4.65 -13.18
CA HIS A 286 -8.66 4.30 -14.54
C HIS A 286 -7.25 3.65 -14.63
N LEU A 287 -6.66 3.28 -13.49
CA LEU A 287 -5.40 2.53 -13.39
C LEU A 287 -5.68 1.02 -13.49
N TYR A 288 -5.95 0.52 -14.65
CA TYR A 288 -6.55 -0.81 -14.85
C TYR A 288 -5.67 -2.00 -14.46
N GLN A 289 -4.35 -1.88 -14.54
CA GLN A 289 -3.37 -2.88 -14.10
C GLN A 289 -2.34 -2.21 -13.20
N LEU A 290 -1.91 -2.91 -12.16
CA LEU A 290 -0.93 -2.41 -11.20
C LEU A 290 0.40 -3.17 -11.35
N ILE A 291 1.49 -2.58 -10.86
CA ILE A 291 2.82 -3.20 -10.86
C ILE A 291 2.92 -4.15 -9.66
N ASP A 292 3.39 -5.36 -9.91
CA ASP A 292 3.63 -6.38 -8.89
C ASP A 292 4.94 -6.13 -8.15
N GLN A 293 5.21 -6.93 -7.09
CA GLN A 293 6.47 -6.89 -6.37
C GLN A 293 7.67 -7.20 -7.28
N THR A 294 8.83 -6.70 -6.87
CA THR A 294 10.11 -6.93 -7.55
C THR A 294 10.73 -8.29 -7.20
N ALA A 295 10.52 -8.78 -5.95
CA ALA A 295 10.98 -10.10 -5.56
C ALA A 295 10.23 -11.21 -6.33
N ASP A 296 10.96 -12.25 -6.74
CA ASP A 296 10.40 -13.43 -7.42
C ASP A 296 9.93 -14.53 -6.45
N HIS A 297 10.01 -14.28 -5.16
CA HIS A 297 9.74 -15.21 -4.07
C HIS A 297 8.97 -14.56 -2.92
N PHE A 298 8.64 -15.39 -1.91
CA PHE A 298 8.12 -14.99 -0.60
C PHE A 298 8.97 -15.62 0.50
N HIS A 299 9.13 -14.95 1.64
CA HIS A 299 9.88 -15.45 2.77
C HIS A 299 9.10 -16.42 3.68
N TRP A 300 8.09 -17.07 3.15
CA TRP A 300 7.33 -18.15 3.82
C TRP A 300 6.87 -19.18 2.81
N ASP A 301 6.60 -20.38 3.28
CA ASP A 301 6.00 -21.42 2.43
C ASP A 301 4.52 -21.15 2.21
N VAL A 302 4.19 -20.52 1.10
CA VAL A 302 2.81 -20.18 0.70
C VAL A 302 1.93 -21.40 0.42
N SER A 303 2.52 -22.60 0.30
CA SER A 303 1.79 -23.83 0.02
C SER A 303 1.28 -24.51 1.29
N GLU A 304 1.99 -24.37 2.41
CA GLU A 304 1.69 -25.02 3.68
C GLU A 304 1.35 -24.06 4.80
N GLU A 305 1.90 -22.86 4.78
CA GLU A 305 1.72 -21.88 5.85
C GLU A 305 1.21 -20.53 5.31
N HIS A 306 0.44 -19.85 6.11
CA HIS A 306 0.10 -18.48 5.89
C HIS A 306 1.08 -17.57 6.64
N TRP A 307 1.14 -16.32 6.18
CA TRP A 307 2.02 -15.28 6.67
C TRP A 307 2.04 -15.06 8.19
N ALA A 308 1.05 -15.46 8.95
CA ALA A 308 1.01 -15.22 10.39
C ALA A 308 1.42 -16.43 11.26
N VAL A 309 1.86 -17.52 10.65
CA VAL A 309 2.45 -18.64 11.38
C VAL A 309 3.93 -18.34 11.61
N GLY A 310 4.33 -18.10 12.81
CA GLY A 310 5.73 -17.78 13.12
C GLY A 310 5.92 -16.84 14.29
N ARG A 311 4.83 -16.21 14.71
CA ARG A 311 4.83 -15.20 15.77
C ARG A 311 5.44 -15.71 17.08
N ASN A 312 4.95 -16.80 17.63
CA ASN A 312 5.36 -17.32 18.92
C ASN A 312 5.61 -18.82 18.95
N GLN A 313 5.75 -19.48 17.78
CA GLN A 313 5.87 -20.93 17.70
C GLN A 313 6.95 -21.33 16.69
N LYS A 314 7.36 -22.56 16.75
CA LYS A 314 8.24 -23.15 15.77
C LYS A 314 7.55 -23.08 14.39
N MET A 315 8.06 -22.22 13.51
CA MET A 315 7.65 -22.16 12.12
C MET A 315 7.92 -23.49 11.43
N SER A 316 7.26 -23.79 10.32
CA SER A 316 7.58 -24.98 9.52
C SER A 316 9.01 -24.92 8.99
N ASP A 317 9.57 -26.08 8.70
CA ASP A 317 10.89 -26.16 8.07
C ASP A 317 10.89 -25.48 6.69
N GLY A 318 9.77 -25.53 5.95
CA GLY A 318 9.59 -24.83 4.68
C GLY A 318 9.63 -23.32 4.82
N THR A 319 8.92 -22.75 5.80
CA THR A 319 8.95 -21.29 6.07
C THR A 319 10.32 -20.86 6.62
N ASP A 320 10.98 -21.66 7.48
CA ASP A 320 12.33 -21.34 7.94
C ASP A 320 13.33 -21.29 6.78
N GLN A 321 13.25 -22.24 5.84
CA GLN A 321 14.08 -22.28 4.63
C GLN A 321 13.77 -21.16 3.65
N ALA A 322 12.49 -20.74 3.53
CA ALA A 322 12.06 -19.67 2.65
C ALA A 322 12.46 -18.27 3.13
N GLY A 323 12.89 -18.09 4.41
CA GLY A 323 13.29 -16.79 4.93
C GLY A 323 12.61 -16.38 6.24
N GLY A 324 11.72 -17.21 6.81
CA GLY A 324 11.24 -17.08 8.19
C GLY A 324 10.02 -16.18 8.39
N GLY A 325 9.28 -15.78 7.35
CA GLY A 325 8.03 -15.06 7.48
C GLY A 325 7.99 -13.71 6.75
N HIS A 326 6.90 -12.96 6.92
CA HIS A 326 6.59 -11.79 6.08
C HIS A 326 6.70 -10.43 6.78
N ALA A 327 7.07 -10.36 8.03
CA ALA A 327 7.11 -9.09 8.77
C ALA A 327 8.47 -8.40 8.62
N HIS A 328 8.68 -7.77 7.47
CA HIS A 328 9.92 -7.09 7.11
C HIS A 328 9.92 -5.63 7.54
N THR A 329 11.05 -5.21 8.12
CA THR A 329 11.32 -3.85 8.57
C THR A 329 12.78 -3.50 8.33
N GLY A 330 13.11 -2.21 8.32
CA GLY A 330 14.47 -1.74 8.14
C GLY A 330 15.11 -2.30 6.87
N LEU A 331 15.28 -1.49 5.85
CA LEU A 331 15.94 -1.88 4.63
C LEU A 331 17.25 -1.11 4.50
N MET A 332 18.35 -1.82 4.27
CA MET A 332 19.66 -1.27 3.99
C MET A 332 20.23 -1.94 2.74
N ILE A 333 20.73 -1.14 1.79
CA ILE A 333 21.59 -1.64 0.72
C ILE A 333 23.02 -1.30 1.13
N TYR A 334 23.82 -2.33 1.44
CA TYR A 334 25.15 -2.10 2.01
C TYR A 334 26.12 -1.51 1.00
N GLN A 335 26.64 -0.33 1.31
CA GLN A 335 27.63 0.40 0.52
C GLN A 335 28.75 0.98 1.42
N GLY A 336 28.95 0.39 2.59
CA GLY A 336 30.12 0.63 3.43
C GLY A 336 31.39 0.04 2.82
N ASN A 337 32.54 0.24 3.47
CA ASN A 337 33.82 -0.26 2.99
C ASN A 337 34.54 -1.19 3.99
N GLN A 338 33.82 -1.64 5.03
CA GLN A 338 34.34 -2.57 6.03
C GLN A 338 34.02 -4.01 5.70
N TRP A 339 32.80 -4.30 5.26
CA TRP A 339 32.37 -5.64 4.92
C TRP A 339 32.97 -6.10 3.60
N PRO A 340 33.16 -7.43 3.39
CA PRO A 340 33.68 -8.00 2.15
C PRO A 340 32.87 -7.59 0.92
N LYS A 341 33.54 -7.61 -0.25
CA LYS A 341 32.96 -7.17 -1.52
C LYS A 341 31.68 -7.91 -1.91
N GLU A 342 31.54 -9.19 -1.54
CA GLU A 342 30.33 -9.96 -1.82
C GLU A 342 29.06 -9.42 -1.15
N PHE A 343 29.19 -8.56 -0.14
CA PHE A 343 28.05 -7.92 0.54
C PHE A 343 27.74 -6.53 -0.02
N HIS A 344 28.64 -5.98 -0.86
CA HIS A 344 28.42 -4.67 -1.43
C HIS A 344 27.24 -4.69 -2.39
N ASN A 345 26.38 -3.69 -2.29
CA ASN A 345 25.15 -3.51 -3.07
C ASN A 345 24.14 -4.65 -2.90
N GLN A 346 24.31 -5.52 -1.89
CA GLN A 346 23.24 -6.44 -1.46
C GLN A 346 22.26 -5.73 -0.54
N LEU A 347 21.01 -6.15 -0.63
CA LEU A 347 19.90 -5.63 0.16
C LEU A 347 19.71 -6.50 1.39
N PHE A 348 19.58 -5.87 2.56
CA PHE A 348 19.36 -6.50 3.85
C PHE A 348 18.10 -5.96 4.50
N THR A 349 17.26 -6.85 5.04
CA THR A 349 16.04 -6.50 5.77
C THR A 349 15.90 -7.27 7.05
N ALA A 350 15.48 -6.62 8.12
CA ALA A 350 15.09 -7.31 9.34
C ALA A 350 13.74 -8.01 9.16
N ASN A 351 13.59 -9.19 9.77
CA ASN A 351 12.37 -9.98 9.75
C ASN A 351 11.96 -10.33 11.18
N PHE A 352 10.89 -9.71 11.67
CA PHE A 352 10.38 -9.91 13.03
C PHE A 352 10.03 -11.37 13.33
N HIS A 353 9.29 -12.01 12.41
CA HIS A 353 8.84 -13.38 12.58
C HIS A 353 10.01 -14.35 12.57
N GLY A 354 10.91 -14.17 11.62
CA GLY A 354 12.09 -15.00 11.46
C GLY A 354 13.19 -14.74 12.47
N ARG A 355 13.14 -13.64 13.20
CA ARG A 355 14.21 -13.16 14.09
C ARG A 355 15.57 -13.20 13.40
N ARG A 356 15.64 -12.61 12.21
CA ARG A 356 16.80 -12.68 11.31
C ARG A 356 16.93 -11.44 10.45
N ILE A 357 18.04 -11.36 9.75
CA ILE A 357 18.25 -10.45 8.63
C ILE A 357 18.24 -11.29 7.35
N ASN A 358 17.25 -11.08 6.51
CA ASN A 358 17.21 -11.63 5.17
C ASN A 358 18.13 -10.81 4.25
N SER A 359 18.74 -11.46 3.27
CA SER A 359 19.50 -10.78 2.21
C SER A 359 18.90 -11.06 0.85
N GLU A 360 19.04 -10.11 -0.06
CA GLU A 360 18.57 -10.24 -1.43
C GLU A 360 19.59 -9.70 -2.43
N SER A 361 19.72 -10.39 -3.54
CA SER A 361 20.50 -9.94 -4.69
C SER A 361 19.57 -9.31 -5.74
N ILE A 362 19.93 -8.12 -6.21
CA ILE A 362 19.15 -7.33 -7.15
C ILE A 362 19.77 -7.47 -8.54
N HIS A 363 18.96 -7.81 -9.54
CA HIS A 363 19.39 -8.00 -10.93
C HIS A 363 18.47 -7.27 -11.90
N ARG A 364 19.04 -6.90 -13.06
CA ARG A 364 18.23 -6.31 -14.14
C ARG A 364 17.24 -7.34 -14.70
N ASP A 365 15.99 -6.93 -14.90
CA ASP A 365 14.93 -7.72 -15.53
C ASP A 365 14.12 -6.81 -16.47
N GLY A 366 14.28 -6.98 -17.76
CA GLY A 366 13.68 -6.09 -18.75
C GLY A 366 14.07 -4.64 -18.53
N ASN A 367 13.08 -3.77 -18.40
CA ASN A 367 13.30 -2.34 -18.15
C ASN A 367 13.44 -1.99 -16.64
N SER A 368 13.22 -2.97 -15.73
CA SER A 368 13.23 -2.79 -14.29
C SER A 368 14.21 -3.78 -13.63
N TYR A 369 13.89 -4.26 -12.43
CA TYR A 369 14.72 -5.15 -11.63
C TYR A 369 13.93 -6.34 -11.11
N VAL A 370 14.63 -7.44 -10.79
CA VAL A 370 14.16 -8.58 -10.03
C VAL A 370 15.09 -8.80 -8.83
N ALA A 371 14.53 -9.21 -7.71
CA ALA A 371 15.28 -9.58 -6.52
C ALA A 371 15.12 -11.08 -6.25
N HIS A 372 16.26 -11.75 -5.98
CA HIS A 372 16.34 -13.15 -5.62
C HIS A 372 16.76 -13.30 -4.17
N HIS A 373 16.15 -14.25 -3.46
CA HIS A 373 16.51 -14.54 -2.07
C HIS A 373 17.97 -15.00 -1.95
N GLY A 374 18.70 -14.31 -1.10
CA GLY A 374 20.07 -14.68 -0.71
C GLY A 374 20.11 -15.62 0.49
N LYS A 375 21.26 -15.76 1.10
CA LYS A 375 21.38 -16.46 2.39
C LYS A 375 20.89 -15.54 3.51
N ASP A 376 20.15 -16.10 4.47
CA ASP A 376 19.85 -15.42 5.72
C ASP A 376 21.16 -15.09 6.43
N TYR A 377 21.42 -13.81 6.57
CA TYR A 377 22.72 -13.32 6.98
C TYR A 377 22.95 -13.47 8.48
N PHE A 378 21.88 -13.35 9.25
CA PHE A 378 21.94 -13.18 10.68
C PHE A 378 20.69 -13.84 11.29
N LYS A 379 20.87 -14.65 12.33
CA LYS A 379 19.77 -15.25 13.08
C LYS A 379 19.93 -14.99 14.58
N SER A 380 18.81 -14.67 15.26
CA SER A 380 18.77 -14.58 16.71
C SER A 380 17.96 -15.73 17.31
N ALA A 381 18.52 -16.43 18.30
CA ALA A 381 17.80 -17.39 19.12
C ALA A 381 17.06 -16.70 20.29
N ASP A 382 17.12 -15.37 20.41
CA ASP A 382 16.40 -14.61 21.42
C ASP A 382 14.92 -14.47 21.01
N PRO A 383 13.97 -14.95 21.84
CA PRO A 383 12.53 -14.77 21.55
C PRO A 383 12.07 -13.31 21.60
N TRP A 384 12.84 -12.43 22.24
CA TRP A 384 12.56 -10.99 22.34
C TRP A 384 13.07 -10.19 21.15
N PHE A 385 13.91 -10.74 20.29
CA PHE A 385 14.49 -10.01 19.17
C PHE A 385 13.42 -9.56 18.17
N ARG A 386 13.38 -8.23 17.92
CA ARG A 386 12.51 -7.56 16.93
C ARG A 386 13.31 -6.47 16.22
N GLY A 387 14.13 -6.86 15.24
CA GLY A 387 14.90 -5.90 14.45
C GLY A 387 13.98 -4.94 13.68
N VAL A 388 14.21 -3.61 13.79
CA VAL A 388 13.34 -2.57 13.19
C VAL A 388 14.05 -1.67 12.19
N GLU A 389 15.34 -1.41 12.35
CA GLU A 389 16.10 -0.52 11.47
C GLU A 389 17.54 -1.00 11.32
N LEU A 390 18.10 -0.79 10.11
CA LEU A 390 19.48 -1.11 9.75
C LEU A 390 20.09 0.09 9.05
N ILE A 391 21.24 0.55 9.55
CA ILE A 391 22.04 1.60 8.90
C ILE A 391 23.53 1.27 9.01
N TYR A 392 24.32 1.65 8.01
CA TYR A 392 25.78 1.57 8.14
C TYR A 392 26.36 2.91 8.61
N GLY A 393 27.40 2.82 9.41
CA GLY A 393 28.04 3.94 10.06
C GLY A 393 29.27 4.46 9.34
N ARG A 394 29.98 5.33 10.05
CA ARG A 394 31.13 6.09 9.58
C ARG A 394 32.28 5.21 9.05
N HIS A 395 32.53 4.06 9.68
CA HIS A 395 33.61 3.14 9.29
C HIS A 395 33.13 1.97 8.46
N GLY A 396 31.85 1.94 8.06
CA GLY A 396 31.24 0.86 7.29
C GLY A 396 30.68 -0.28 8.15
N GLU A 397 30.73 -0.17 9.47
CA GLU A 397 30.00 -1.01 10.41
C GLU A 397 28.48 -0.81 10.25
N VAL A 398 27.68 -1.77 10.73
CA VAL A 398 26.22 -1.69 10.66
C VAL A 398 25.63 -1.63 12.06
N TYR A 399 24.75 -0.68 12.29
CA TYR A 399 23.91 -0.59 13.46
C TYR A 399 22.56 -1.24 13.17
N LEU A 400 22.12 -2.11 14.10
CA LEU A 400 20.85 -2.83 14.05
C LEU A 400 20.06 -2.48 15.30
N ALA A 401 18.94 -1.77 15.15
CA ALA A 401 18.00 -1.52 16.23
C ALA A 401 17.12 -2.73 16.46
N ASP A 402 17.02 -3.16 17.72
CA ASP A 402 16.15 -4.20 18.21
C ASP A 402 15.11 -3.57 19.15
N TRP A 403 13.85 -3.55 18.74
CA TRP A 403 12.72 -3.07 19.54
C TRP A 403 12.58 -3.87 20.85
N SER A 404 13.03 -5.12 20.85
CA SER A 404 13.07 -6.04 21.98
C SER A 404 11.74 -6.18 22.71
N ASP A 405 10.84 -6.93 22.11
CA ASP A 405 9.50 -7.21 22.65
C ASP A 405 9.10 -8.66 22.31
N ILE A 406 8.25 -9.28 23.12
CA ILE A 406 7.65 -10.57 22.76
C ILE A 406 6.55 -10.38 21.74
N GLY A 407 5.80 -9.30 21.89
CA GLY A 407 4.68 -8.93 21.06
C GLY A 407 5.10 -8.48 19.66
N GLU A 408 4.10 -8.31 18.85
CA GLU A 408 4.23 -7.73 17.53
C GLU A 408 3.00 -6.88 17.16
N CYS A 409 3.01 -6.30 15.99
CA CYS A 409 2.03 -5.31 15.55
C CYS A 409 0.54 -5.73 15.59
N HIS A 410 0.21 -7.00 15.73
CA HIS A 410 -1.18 -7.49 15.76
C HIS A 410 -1.66 -7.99 17.12
N GLU A 411 -0.79 -7.97 18.14
CA GLU A 411 -1.15 -8.42 19.49
C GLU A 411 -1.88 -7.33 20.28
N ASN A 412 -2.69 -7.77 21.24
CA ASN A 412 -3.48 -6.92 22.11
C ASN A 412 -3.10 -7.14 23.59
N ASP A 413 -1.92 -7.68 23.83
CA ASP A 413 -1.44 -8.12 25.15
C ASP A 413 -0.53 -7.08 25.83
N GLY A 414 -0.42 -5.90 25.26
CA GLY A 414 0.35 -4.79 25.81
C GLY A 414 1.72 -4.60 25.17
N ILE A 415 2.51 -3.68 25.72
CA ILE A 415 3.82 -3.27 25.24
C ILE A 415 4.82 -3.28 26.40
N HIS A 416 6.04 -3.74 26.13
CA HIS A 416 7.16 -3.71 27.06
C HIS A 416 8.06 -2.51 26.76
N ARG A 417 7.77 -1.35 27.38
CA ARG A 417 8.40 -0.05 27.05
C ARG A 417 9.81 0.14 27.60
N THR A 418 10.24 -0.68 28.57
CA THR A 418 11.55 -0.56 29.23
C THR A 418 12.62 -1.45 28.62
N SER A 419 12.43 -1.95 27.41
CA SER A 419 13.40 -2.72 26.64
C SER A 419 13.75 -2.04 25.32
N GLY A 420 14.94 -2.31 24.84
CA GLY A 420 15.43 -1.80 23.54
C GLY A 420 16.94 -1.95 23.46
N ARG A 421 17.44 -2.30 22.27
CA ARG A 421 18.87 -2.58 22.07
C ARG A 421 19.35 -2.09 20.71
N ILE A 422 20.64 -1.82 20.66
CA ILE A 422 21.33 -1.49 19.40
C ILE A 422 22.58 -2.37 19.33
N PHE A 423 22.64 -3.22 18.32
CA PHE A 423 23.84 -4.02 18.03
C PHE A 423 24.68 -3.33 16.96
N LYS A 424 26.01 -3.33 17.14
CA LYS A 424 26.99 -2.87 16.14
C LYS A 424 27.65 -4.09 15.54
N ILE A 425 27.56 -4.27 14.22
CA ILE A 425 28.06 -5.43 13.47
C ILE A 425 29.24 -4.98 12.61
N SER A 426 30.41 -5.55 12.87
CA SER A 426 31.68 -5.25 12.21
C SER A 426 32.27 -6.51 11.56
N TYR A 427 33.17 -6.32 10.61
CA TYR A 427 33.93 -7.41 9.96
C TYR A 427 35.44 -7.21 10.10
N GLY A 428 36.15 -8.25 10.62
CA GLY A 428 37.56 -8.19 10.87
C GLY A 428 37.96 -7.20 11.98
N ASP A 429 39.26 -6.98 12.15
CA ASP A 429 39.81 -6.12 13.21
C ASP A 429 40.22 -4.73 12.71
N SER A 430 40.06 -4.44 11.40
CA SER A 430 40.47 -3.16 10.82
C SER A 430 39.33 -2.14 10.77
N THR A 431 39.60 -0.94 11.28
CA THR A 431 38.70 0.19 11.17
C THR A 431 39.17 1.10 10.02
N PRO A 432 38.43 1.23 8.92
CA PRO A 432 38.78 2.12 7.82
C PRO A 432 38.95 3.58 8.27
N SER A 433 39.99 4.24 7.79
CA SER A 433 40.23 5.67 8.08
C SER A 433 39.21 6.53 7.32
N VAL A 434 38.53 7.42 8.01
CA VAL A 434 37.57 8.39 7.46
C VAL A 434 37.73 9.74 8.12
N PRO A 435 37.32 10.87 7.49
CA PRO A 435 37.37 12.19 8.11
C PRO A 435 36.63 12.21 9.47
N GLU A 436 37.22 12.84 10.46
CA GLU A 436 36.69 12.88 11.82
C GLU A 436 35.39 13.69 11.91
N ASN A 437 35.30 14.78 11.18
CA ASN A 437 34.09 15.59 11.07
C ASN A 437 33.90 16.10 9.65
N ILE A 438 32.99 15.52 8.88
CA ILE A 438 32.72 15.93 7.50
C ILE A 438 32.15 17.35 7.40
N ALA A 439 31.41 17.82 8.41
CA ALA A 439 30.88 19.18 8.43
C ALA A 439 31.95 20.28 8.45
N ALA A 440 33.15 19.96 8.96
CA ALA A 440 34.30 20.90 8.97
C ALA A 440 35.15 20.88 7.69
N SER A 441 34.88 19.97 6.76
CA SER A 441 35.63 19.82 5.51
C SER A 441 35.43 21.01 4.58
N SER A 442 36.50 21.41 3.85
CA SER A 442 36.40 22.42 2.80
C SER A 442 35.58 21.91 1.60
N VAL A 443 35.06 22.81 0.77
CA VAL A 443 34.32 22.46 -0.45
C VAL A 443 35.10 21.50 -1.34
N ASP A 444 36.41 21.75 -1.50
CA ASP A 444 37.27 20.89 -2.33
C ASP A 444 37.40 19.48 -1.75
N GLN A 445 37.54 19.34 -0.43
CA GLN A 445 37.54 18.04 0.25
C GLN A 445 36.18 17.35 0.14
N LEU A 446 35.06 18.08 0.29
CA LEU A 446 33.72 17.52 0.13
C LEU A 446 33.50 17.00 -1.29
N ILE A 447 33.95 17.71 -2.34
CA ILE A 447 33.87 17.23 -3.72
C ILE A 447 34.78 16.02 -3.92
N GLN A 448 35.98 15.99 -3.36
CA GLN A 448 36.88 14.83 -3.40
C GLN A 448 36.28 13.63 -2.71
N ASN A 449 35.57 13.82 -1.60
CA ASN A 449 34.88 12.76 -0.86
C ASN A 449 33.77 12.06 -1.67
N LEU A 450 33.27 12.64 -2.76
CA LEU A 450 32.29 12.00 -3.64
C LEU A 450 32.83 10.73 -4.33
N SER A 451 34.17 10.57 -4.40
CA SER A 451 34.84 9.35 -4.88
C SER A 451 35.20 8.35 -3.75
N HIS A 452 34.82 8.63 -2.52
CA HIS A 452 35.16 7.77 -1.38
C HIS A 452 34.51 6.40 -1.49
N PRO A 453 35.20 5.28 -1.12
CA PRO A 453 34.61 3.93 -1.19
C PRO A 453 33.40 3.74 -0.26
N ASN A 454 33.37 4.42 0.89
CA ASN A 454 32.25 4.35 1.83
C ASN A 454 31.16 5.36 1.47
N GLU A 455 29.98 4.91 1.14
CA GLU A 455 28.83 5.76 0.78
C GLU A 455 28.38 6.66 1.94
N TRP A 456 28.64 6.30 3.20
CA TRP A 456 28.36 7.18 4.33
C TRP A 456 29.11 8.52 4.18
N VAL A 457 30.40 8.48 3.84
CA VAL A 457 31.21 9.67 3.60
C VAL A 457 30.64 10.49 2.43
N VAL A 458 30.24 9.81 1.35
CA VAL A 458 29.66 10.43 0.16
C VAL A 458 28.33 11.13 0.48
N ARG A 459 27.42 10.43 1.16
CA ARG A 459 26.09 10.96 1.54
C ARG A 459 26.22 12.19 2.45
N LYS A 460 27.10 12.14 3.46
CA LYS A 460 27.35 13.28 4.37
C LYS A 460 28.02 14.44 3.64
N SER A 461 28.98 14.18 2.74
CA SER A 461 29.65 15.24 1.93
C SER A 461 28.67 15.90 0.95
N ARG A 462 27.83 15.13 0.26
CA ARG A 462 26.78 15.65 -0.63
C ARG A 462 25.78 16.52 0.15
N ARG A 463 25.32 16.05 1.32
CA ARG A 463 24.45 16.83 2.19
C ARG A 463 25.09 18.14 2.60
N ARG A 464 26.34 18.10 3.04
CA ARG A 464 27.06 19.30 3.47
C ARG A 464 27.23 20.32 2.33
N LEU A 465 27.53 19.88 1.11
CA LEU A 465 27.60 20.75 -0.08
C LEU A 465 26.25 21.46 -0.34
N GLN A 466 25.14 20.74 -0.24
CA GLN A 466 23.80 21.31 -0.39
C GLN A 466 23.48 22.33 0.71
N GLU A 467 23.82 22.04 1.98
CA GLU A 467 23.66 22.95 3.12
C GLU A 467 24.42 24.25 2.94
N LEU A 468 25.71 24.15 2.53
CA LEU A 468 26.54 25.31 2.29
C LEU A 468 25.98 26.17 1.16
N THR A 469 25.47 25.55 0.11
CA THR A 469 24.81 26.25 -1.00
C THR A 469 23.54 26.95 -0.53
N ALA A 470 22.71 26.27 0.26
CA ALA A 470 21.50 26.85 0.83
C ALA A 470 21.81 28.05 1.76
N ALA A 471 22.85 27.95 2.57
CA ALA A 471 23.29 29.04 3.44
C ALA A 471 23.76 30.29 2.64
N GLU A 472 24.49 30.11 1.52
CA GLU A 472 24.86 31.23 0.63
C GLU A 472 23.60 31.87 -0.01
N ILE A 473 22.60 31.13 -0.40
CA ILE A 473 21.34 31.62 -0.96
C ILE A 473 20.59 32.48 0.07
N THR A 474 20.47 31.99 1.31
CA THR A 474 19.67 32.68 2.35
C THR A 474 20.45 33.79 3.05
N GLN A 475 21.76 33.92 2.80
CA GLN A 475 22.69 34.82 3.51
C GLN A 475 22.64 34.63 5.04
N SER A 476 22.23 33.43 5.48
CA SER A 476 22.10 33.03 6.88
C SER A 476 22.63 31.61 7.08
N SER A 477 23.27 31.41 8.24
CA SER A 477 23.70 30.07 8.66
C SER A 477 23.22 29.84 10.11
N PRO A 478 22.30 28.89 10.34
CA PRO A 478 21.66 28.02 9.35
C PRO A 478 20.66 28.75 8.46
N PRO A 479 20.22 28.14 7.37
CA PRO A 479 19.18 28.73 6.52
C PRO A 479 17.92 28.95 7.35
N HIS A 480 17.52 30.21 7.54
CA HIS A 480 16.23 30.48 8.17
C HIS A 480 15.13 29.96 7.25
N PHE A 481 14.28 29.09 7.76
CA PHE A 481 13.08 28.63 7.07
C PHE A 481 12.02 29.74 7.01
N THR A 482 12.36 30.88 6.35
CA THR A 482 11.42 31.96 6.07
C THR A 482 10.50 31.58 4.91
N ARG A 483 9.29 32.15 4.84
CA ARG A 483 8.29 31.85 3.80
C ARG A 483 8.67 32.32 2.37
N GLU A 484 9.72 33.08 2.21
CA GLU A 484 10.13 33.65 0.93
C GLU A 484 11.09 32.68 0.21
N PHE A 485 10.78 32.38 -1.05
CA PHE A 485 11.65 31.59 -1.93
C PHE A 485 12.95 32.35 -2.15
N ALA A 486 14.06 31.76 -1.76
CA ALA A 486 15.36 32.31 -2.08
C ALA A 486 15.62 32.28 -3.60
N ALA A 487 16.13 33.35 -4.17
CA ALA A 487 16.52 33.36 -5.57
C ALA A 487 17.62 32.30 -5.83
N PRO A 488 17.54 31.55 -6.93
CA PRO A 488 18.57 30.58 -7.26
C PRO A 488 19.93 31.23 -7.38
N LEU A 489 21.00 30.54 -6.96
CA LEU A 489 22.37 31.02 -7.14
C LEU A 489 22.68 31.29 -8.61
N SER A 490 23.60 32.23 -8.85
CA SER A 490 24.08 32.56 -10.20
C SER A 490 24.48 31.31 -10.97
N LYS A 491 24.15 31.28 -12.27
CA LYS A 491 24.59 30.24 -13.22
C LYS A 491 26.13 30.16 -13.36
N ASP A 492 26.85 31.17 -12.90
CA ASP A 492 28.31 31.29 -12.97
C ASP A 492 28.96 31.13 -11.57
N HIS A 493 28.34 30.37 -10.67
CA HIS A 493 28.87 30.18 -9.32
C HIS A 493 30.26 29.52 -9.35
N ARG A 494 31.17 29.98 -8.47
CA ARG A 494 32.59 29.55 -8.40
C ARG A 494 32.80 28.03 -8.17
N TRP A 495 31.81 27.30 -7.70
CA TRP A 495 31.93 25.86 -7.49
C TRP A 495 31.51 25.04 -8.72
N ILE A 496 30.77 25.60 -9.66
CA ILE A 496 30.33 24.92 -10.88
C ILE A 496 31.47 24.29 -11.66
N PRO A 497 32.58 25.03 -12.00
CA PRO A 497 33.69 24.42 -12.69
C PRO A 497 34.36 23.28 -11.91
N LYS A 498 34.34 23.33 -10.57
CA LYS A 498 34.92 22.27 -9.74
C LYS A 498 34.14 20.96 -9.89
N PHE A 499 32.79 21.00 -9.87
CA PHE A 499 31.96 19.83 -10.10
C PHE A 499 32.13 19.27 -11.52
N GLN A 500 32.17 20.14 -12.53
CA GLN A 500 32.36 19.72 -13.92
C GLN A 500 33.72 19.04 -14.11
N THR A 501 34.80 19.66 -13.61
CA THR A 501 36.15 19.05 -13.65
C THR A 501 36.16 17.70 -12.92
N ALA A 502 35.59 17.62 -11.74
CA ALA A 502 35.52 16.36 -10.99
C ALA A 502 34.75 15.26 -11.75
N PHE A 503 33.64 15.62 -12.42
CA PHE A 503 32.87 14.69 -13.26
C PHE A 503 33.68 14.19 -14.45
N ASP A 504 34.39 15.08 -15.14
CA ASP A 504 35.20 14.76 -16.33
C ASP A 504 36.41 13.89 -15.98
N LEU A 505 37.00 14.06 -14.79
CA LEU A 505 38.08 13.22 -14.28
C LEU A 505 37.65 11.87 -13.72
N ALA A 506 36.38 11.70 -13.39
CA ALA A 506 35.86 10.42 -12.85
C ALA A 506 35.87 9.32 -13.92
N CYS A 507 36.43 8.16 -13.56
CA CYS A 507 36.65 7.05 -14.48
C CYS A 507 35.51 6.00 -14.44
N ASP A 508 34.66 6.02 -13.42
CA ASP A 508 33.60 5.03 -13.24
C ASP A 508 32.21 5.69 -13.09
N THR A 509 31.17 4.96 -13.47
CA THR A 509 29.76 5.40 -13.46
C THR A 509 29.29 5.82 -12.07
N LYS A 510 29.64 5.05 -11.03
CA LYS A 510 29.22 5.30 -9.65
C LYS A 510 29.71 6.66 -9.16
N THR A 511 30.98 6.98 -9.40
CA THR A 511 31.59 8.27 -9.03
C THR A 511 30.95 9.41 -9.85
N LYS A 512 30.77 9.24 -11.16
CA LYS A 512 30.07 10.23 -12.00
C LYS A 512 28.67 10.54 -11.51
N LEU A 513 27.88 9.52 -11.15
CA LEU A 513 26.53 9.69 -10.60
C LEU A 513 26.55 10.48 -9.29
N ARG A 514 27.44 10.16 -8.36
CA ARG A 514 27.58 10.86 -7.08
C ARG A 514 27.91 12.35 -7.25
N ILE A 515 28.79 12.67 -8.21
CA ILE A 515 29.11 14.05 -8.56
C ILE A 515 27.92 14.74 -9.22
N MET A 516 27.22 14.06 -10.13
CA MET A 516 26.02 14.56 -10.81
C MET A 516 24.92 14.90 -9.81
N TRP A 517 24.65 14.04 -8.86
CA TRP A 517 23.66 14.27 -7.80
C TRP A 517 24.07 15.43 -6.88
N ALA A 518 25.33 15.50 -6.47
CA ALA A 518 25.82 16.60 -5.64
C ALA A 518 25.76 17.95 -6.40
N TYR A 519 26.17 17.95 -7.66
CA TYR A 519 26.11 19.14 -8.51
C TYR A 519 24.66 19.63 -8.69
N TYR A 520 23.72 18.72 -8.99
CA TYR A 520 22.30 19.05 -9.13
C TYR A 520 21.69 19.55 -7.81
N SER A 521 21.98 18.91 -6.69
CA SER A 521 21.45 19.32 -5.37
C SER A 521 21.88 20.74 -4.99
N CYS A 522 23.07 21.17 -5.43
CA CYS A 522 23.60 22.53 -5.22
C CYS A 522 23.08 23.52 -6.27
N PHE A 523 23.02 23.12 -7.52
CA PHE A 523 22.78 24.00 -8.67
C PHE A 523 21.81 23.34 -9.67
N PRO A 524 20.50 23.26 -9.36
CA PRO A 524 19.57 22.54 -10.21
C PRO A 524 19.42 23.11 -11.62
N ASN A 525 19.53 24.42 -11.81
CA ASN A 525 19.28 25.09 -13.09
C ASN A 525 20.45 25.00 -14.10
N GLN A 526 20.83 23.74 -14.42
CA GLN A 526 21.94 23.45 -15.36
C GLN A 526 21.45 22.63 -16.56
N GLU A 527 20.38 23.10 -17.23
CA GLU A 527 19.76 22.38 -18.35
C GLU A 527 20.79 21.96 -19.43
N PRO A 528 21.64 22.81 -19.97
CA PRO A 528 22.57 22.43 -21.04
C PRO A 528 23.49 21.28 -20.62
N TRP A 529 24.01 21.34 -19.39
CA TRP A 529 24.90 20.32 -18.88
C TRP A 529 24.17 18.96 -18.70
N LEU A 530 22.90 18.96 -18.24
CA LEU A 530 22.09 17.74 -18.11
C LEU A 530 21.70 17.17 -19.48
N LEU A 531 21.40 18.02 -20.47
CA LEU A 531 21.09 17.56 -21.83
C LEU A 531 22.28 16.85 -22.49
N ASP A 532 23.53 17.31 -22.23
CA ASP A 532 24.74 16.61 -22.69
C ASP A 532 24.84 15.19 -22.09
N ARG A 533 24.36 15.00 -20.83
CA ARG A 533 24.41 13.70 -20.17
C ARG A 533 23.45 12.67 -20.78
N LEU A 534 22.45 13.09 -21.58
CA LEU A 534 21.62 12.18 -22.38
C LEU A 534 22.41 11.42 -23.47
N SER A 535 23.67 11.79 -23.70
CA SER A 535 24.58 11.13 -24.66
C SER A 535 25.68 10.29 -23.98
N GLU A 536 25.67 10.18 -22.66
CA GLU A 536 26.65 9.35 -21.95
C GLU A 536 26.56 7.88 -22.38
N PRO A 537 27.70 7.15 -22.48
CA PRO A 537 27.67 5.74 -22.83
C PRO A 537 26.88 4.88 -21.84
N ASP A 538 26.96 5.18 -20.57
CA ASP A 538 26.32 4.43 -19.50
C ASP A 538 24.83 4.78 -19.35
N GLU A 539 23.98 3.75 -19.26
CA GLU A 539 22.52 3.93 -19.17
C GLU A 539 22.06 4.60 -17.88
N HIS A 540 22.75 4.40 -16.75
CA HIS A 540 22.36 5.03 -15.48
C HIS A 540 22.58 6.53 -15.50
N LEU A 541 23.66 7.01 -16.13
CA LEU A 541 23.89 8.44 -16.32
C LEU A 541 22.81 9.09 -17.18
N ARG A 542 22.41 8.42 -18.28
CA ARG A 542 21.32 8.90 -19.14
C ARG A 542 19.97 8.87 -18.41
N ALA A 543 19.70 7.81 -17.67
CA ALA A 543 18.47 7.66 -16.89
C ALA A 543 18.34 8.75 -15.81
N TRP A 544 19.44 9.06 -15.12
CA TRP A 544 19.49 10.15 -14.16
C TRP A 544 19.39 11.53 -14.80
N ALA A 545 19.95 11.72 -16.00
CA ALA A 545 19.74 12.97 -16.74
C ALA A 545 18.25 13.21 -17.01
N VAL A 546 17.51 12.17 -17.44
CA VAL A 546 16.04 12.23 -17.62
C VAL A 546 15.34 12.58 -16.30
N ARG A 547 15.69 11.89 -15.20
CA ARG A 547 15.07 12.10 -13.87
C ARG A 547 15.25 13.54 -13.39
N LEU A 548 16.46 14.08 -13.49
CA LEU A 548 16.79 15.43 -13.03
C LEU A 548 16.20 16.53 -13.92
N LEU A 549 16.17 16.32 -15.25
CA LEU A 549 15.46 17.21 -16.17
C LEU A 549 13.95 17.26 -15.87
N ALA A 550 13.35 16.13 -15.50
CA ALA A 550 11.92 16.01 -15.19
C ALA A 550 11.55 16.35 -13.74
N ASP A 551 12.50 16.75 -12.89
CA ASP A 551 12.24 16.99 -11.45
C ASP A 551 11.33 18.19 -11.15
N GLY A 552 11.08 19.06 -12.15
CA GLY A 552 10.21 20.24 -12.01
C GLY A 552 10.92 21.49 -11.47
N ARG A 553 12.22 21.40 -11.17
CA ARG A 553 13.05 22.51 -10.70
C ARG A 553 13.80 23.21 -11.84
N ILE A 554 13.65 22.70 -13.05
CA ILE A 554 14.30 23.22 -14.28
C ILE A 554 13.21 23.62 -15.25
N THR A 555 13.35 24.81 -15.85
CA THR A 555 12.57 25.14 -17.05
C THR A 555 13.32 24.62 -18.27
N ILE A 556 12.74 23.66 -18.97
CA ILE A 556 13.36 23.05 -20.14
C ILE A 556 13.02 23.88 -21.39
N SER A 557 14.03 24.18 -22.19
CA SER A 557 13.90 24.86 -23.47
C SER A 557 13.22 23.98 -24.53
N ASP A 558 12.69 24.57 -25.60
CA ASP A 558 12.10 23.81 -26.71
C ASP A 558 13.12 22.85 -27.33
N SER A 559 14.37 23.25 -27.47
CA SER A 559 15.45 22.38 -27.95
C SER A 559 15.77 21.24 -26.99
N GLY A 560 15.64 21.47 -25.67
CA GLY A 560 15.75 20.44 -24.65
C GLY A 560 14.61 19.42 -24.73
N LEU A 561 13.38 19.88 -24.93
CA LEU A 561 12.22 19.02 -25.15
C LEU A 561 12.40 18.13 -26.39
N GLU A 562 12.87 18.68 -27.53
CA GLU A 562 13.16 17.89 -28.72
C GLU A 562 14.28 16.86 -28.49
N ARG A 563 15.28 17.19 -27.67
CA ARG A 563 16.34 16.25 -27.29
C ARG A 563 15.81 15.08 -26.46
N ILE A 564 14.89 15.34 -25.53
CA ILE A 564 14.20 14.29 -24.76
C ILE A 564 13.38 13.37 -25.66
N LEU A 565 12.64 13.91 -26.65
CA LEU A 565 11.90 13.10 -27.63
C LEU A 565 12.84 12.24 -28.49
N GLN A 566 13.96 12.79 -28.92
CA GLN A 566 14.97 12.02 -29.66
C GLN A 566 15.51 10.87 -28.83
N THR A 567 15.77 11.10 -27.52
CA THR A 567 16.17 10.03 -26.59
C THR A 567 15.09 8.95 -26.49
N ALA A 568 13.82 9.33 -26.35
CA ALA A 568 12.71 8.37 -26.29
C ALA A 568 12.58 7.50 -27.55
N ALA A 569 12.88 8.09 -28.72
CA ALA A 569 12.82 7.41 -30.02
C ALA A 569 14.01 6.45 -30.26
N GLN A 570 15.22 6.79 -29.75
CA GLN A 570 16.48 6.17 -30.21
C GLN A 570 17.24 5.41 -29.11
N ASP A 571 16.96 5.66 -27.81
CA ASP A 571 17.73 5.05 -26.74
C ASP A 571 17.48 3.53 -26.66
N ALA A 572 18.55 2.74 -26.73
CA ALA A 572 18.48 1.28 -26.66
C ALA A 572 18.17 0.75 -25.26
N SER A 573 18.39 1.56 -24.20
CA SER A 573 18.21 1.12 -22.84
C SER A 573 16.75 1.12 -22.40
N GLY A 574 16.27 -0.01 -21.91
CA GLY A 574 14.97 -0.12 -21.25
C GLY A 574 14.85 0.72 -20.00
N LEU A 575 15.96 0.90 -19.23
CA LEU A 575 15.98 1.72 -18.02
C LEU A 575 15.76 3.21 -18.35
N VAL A 576 16.41 3.71 -19.39
CA VAL A 576 16.21 5.11 -19.84
C VAL A 576 14.75 5.32 -20.26
N ARG A 577 14.19 4.38 -21.05
CA ARG A 577 12.78 4.44 -21.45
C ARG A 577 11.80 4.32 -20.27
N LEU A 578 12.18 3.57 -19.21
CA LEU A 578 11.40 3.47 -17.97
C LEU A 578 11.26 4.86 -17.31
N TYR A 579 12.38 5.59 -17.19
CA TYR A 579 12.36 6.93 -16.59
C TYR A 579 11.73 7.99 -17.50
N LEU A 580 11.83 7.86 -18.80
CA LEU A 580 11.04 8.67 -19.73
C LEU A 580 9.54 8.44 -19.57
N ALA A 581 9.08 7.19 -19.40
CA ALA A 581 7.69 6.87 -19.13
C ALA A 581 7.22 7.43 -17.78
N SER A 582 8.05 7.34 -16.73
CA SER A 582 7.74 7.88 -15.42
C SER A 582 7.62 9.40 -15.41
N SER A 583 8.31 10.07 -16.33
CA SER A 583 8.35 11.53 -16.43
C SER A 583 7.20 12.15 -17.25
N ILE A 584 6.38 11.34 -17.95
CA ILE A 584 5.26 11.85 -18.77
C ILE A 584 4.39 12.90 -18.03
N PRO A 585 3.94 12.67 -16.78
CA PRO A 585 3.08 13.64 -16.07
C PRO A 585 3.82 14.89 -15.56
N ARG A 586 5.15 14.96 -15.72
CA ARG A 586 5.96 16.11 -15.29
C ARG A 586 6.00 17.22 -16.35
N PHE A 587 5.57 16.90 -17.56
CA PHE A 587 5.56 17.81 -18.70
C PHE A 587 4.15 18.33 -19.01
N SER A 588 4.06 19.29 -19.91
CA SER A 588 2.78 19.74 -20.44
C SER A 588 2.03 18.58 -21.12
N PRO A 589 0.69 18.56 -21.07
CA PRO A 589 -0.08 17.48 -21.69
C PRO A 589 0.23 17.28 -23.20
N ASP A 590 0.52 18.35 -23.95
CA ASP A 590 0.90 18.26 -25.36
C ASP A 590 2.24 17.52 -25.54
N PHE A 591 3.26 17.91 -24.78
CA PHE A 591 4.56 17.23 -24.80
C PHE A 591 4.45 15.79 -24.27
N GLY A 592 3.70 15.56 -23.20
CA GLY A 592 3.44 14.23 -22.64
C GLY A 592 2.80 13.30 -23.68
N HIS A 593 1.89 13.80 -24.52
CA HIS A 593 1.35 13.03 -25.65
C HIS A 593 2.44 12.67 -26.68
N ARG A 594 3.28 13.63 -27.10
CA ARG A 594 4.39 13.40 -28.05
C ARG A 594 5.38 12.37 -27.49
N LEU A 595 5.76 12.51 -26.22
CA LEU A 595 6.65 11.56 -25.54
C LEU A 595 6.06 10.15 -25.49
N THR A 596 4.78 10.03 -25.14
CA THR A 596 4.08 8.75 -25.16
C THR A 596 4.05 8.13 -26.55
N ALA A 597 3.87 8.92 -27.60
CA ALA A 597 3.84 8.43 -28.97
C ALA A 597 5.21 7.82 -29.40
N GLU A 598 6.33 8.40 -28.99
CA GLU A 598 7.66 7.82 -29.26
C GLU A 598 7.87 6.52 -28.45
N LEU A 599 7.52 6.50 -27.18
CA LEU A 599 7.61 5.28 -26.34
C LEU A 599 6.70 4.16 -26.85
N ALA A 600 5.52 4.49 -27.35
CA ALA A 600 4.56 3.52 -27.88
C ALA A 600 5.02 2.80 -29.16
N LYS A 601 6.04 3.32 -29.86
CA LYS A 601 6.66 2.67 -31.02
C LYS A 601 7.63 1.54 -30.63
N GLN A 602 8.07 1.48 -29.38
CA GLN A 602 9.09 0.54 -28.89
C GLN A 602 8.50 -0.86 -28.68
N SER A 603 8.50 -1.69 -29.71
CA SER A 603 7.89 -3.03 -29.65
C SER A 603 8.54 -3.99 -28.66
N GLN A 604 9.84 -3.80 -28.36
CA GLN A 604 10.57 -4.59 -27.37
C GLN A 604 10.01 -4.41 -25.94
N ASP A 605 9.34 -3.29 -25.65
CA ASP A 605 8.75 -3.01 -24.34
C ASP A 605 7.32 -3.58 -24.20
N ALA A 606 6.74 -4.15 -25.27
CA ALA A 606 5.34 -4.55 -25.30
C ALA A 606 4.96 -5.62 -24.28
N GLN A 607 5.90 -6.47 -23.88
CA GLN A 607 5.73 -7.55 -22.91
C GLN A 607 6.46 -7.27 -21.59
N ASP A 608 7.10 -6.11 -21.46
CA ASP A 608 7.74 -5.74 -20.19
C ASP A 608 6.71 -5.64 -19.07
N ARG A 609 7.05 -6.14 -17.87
CA ARG A 609 6.11 -6.22 -16.75
C ARG A 609 5.76 -4.87 -16.13
N VAL A 610 6.56 -3.83 -16.36
CA VAL A 610 6.44 -2.50 -15.77
C VAL A 610 6.11 -1.43 -16.81
N GLN A 611 6.88 -1.38 -17.89
CA GLN A 611 6.88 -0.30 -18.87
C GLN A 611 5.49 0.04 -19.45
N PRO A 612 4.69 -0.91 -19.97
CA PRO A 612 3.37 -0.60 -20.52
C PRO A 612 2.40 0.01 -19.49
N LYS A 613 2.49 -0.44 -18.24
CA LYS A 613 1.67 0.06 -17.14
C LYS A 613 2.09 1.49 -16.77
N LEU A 614 3.40 1.74 -16.68
CA LEU A 614 3.95 3.03 -16.32
C LEU A 614 3.64 4.10 -17.36
N ILE A 615 3.77 3.76 -18.67
CA ILE A 615 3.32 4.63 -19.77
C ILE A 615 1.85 4.99 -19.57
N TRP A 616 0.99 4.00 -19.30
CA TRP A 616 -0.43 4.23 -19.07
C TRP A 616 -0.70 5.16 -17.88
N PHE A 617 -0.01 4.99 -16.75
CA PHE A 617 -0.21 5.84 -15.57
C PHE A 617 0.08 7.33 -15.85
N GLY A 618 1.07 7.60 -16.67
CA GLY A 618 1.39 8.98 -17.09
C GLY A 618 0.45 9.50 -18.16
N TYR A 619 -0.02 8.65 -19.07
CA TYR A 619 -0.82 9.05 -20.22
C TYR A 619 -2.33 9.10 -19.95
N GLU A 620 -2.85 8.40 -18.94
CA GLU A 620 -4.30 8.33 -18.67
C GLU A 620 -4.98 9.70 -18.61
N PRO A 621 -4.48 10.69 -17.86
CA PRO A 621 -5.08 12.02 -17.82
C PRO A 621 -5.05 12.73 -19.18
N ILE A 622 -3.99 12.51 -19.96
CA ILE A 622 -3.78 13.13 -21.28
C ILE A 622 -4.73 12.57 -22.31
N ALA A 623 -5.00 11.24 -22.28
CA ALA A 623 -5.90 10.58 -23.19
C ALA A 623 -7.31 11.17 -23.18
N ASN A 624 -7.77 11.63 -22.02
CA ASN A 624 -9.08 12.28 -21.88
C ASN A 624 -9.10 13.73 -22.38
N LEU A 625 -7.94 14.42 -22.28
CA LEU A 625 -7.81 15.80 -22.78
C LEU A 625 -7.74 15.87 -24.31
N PHE A 626 -7.12 14.88 -24.96
CA PHE A 626 -6.89 14.84 -26.41
C PHE A 626 -7.41 13.53 -27.02
N PRO A 627 -8.75 13.27 -26.99
CA PRO A 627 -9.31 11.97 -27.39
C PRO A 627 -9.02 11.60 -28.84
N ASP A 628 -9.02 12.54 -29.79
CA ASP A 628 -8.70 12.27 -31.19
C ASP A 628 -7.25 11.78 -31.35
N ARG A 629 -6.29 12.47 -30.72
CA ARG A 629 -4.89 12.05 -30.73
C ARG A 629 -4.69 10.71 -30.00
N ALA A 630 -5.48 10.44 -28.97
CA ALA A 630 -5.43 9.16 -28.25
C ALA A 630 -5.94 8.00 -29.13
N ILE A 631 -6.97 8.21 -29.98
CA ILE A 631 -7.41 7.23 -30.94
C ILE A 631 -6.28 6.92 -31.94
N ASP A 632 -5.65 7.94 -32.51
CA ASP A 632 -4.55 7.76 -33.44
C ASP A 632 -3.37 7.01 -32.78
N LEU A 633 -3.05 7.36 -31.54
CA LEU A 633 -2.01 6.66 -30.77
C LEU A 633 -2.37 5.18 -30.56
N ALA A 634 -3.62 4.85 -30.23
CA ALA A 634 -4.05 3.48 -29.99
C ALA A 634 -3.82 2.58 -31.22
N PHE A 635 -4.06 3.09 -32.42
CA PHE A 635 -3.85 2.32 -33.66
C PHE A 635 -2.39 2.29 -34.11
N ASN A 636 -1.59 3.29 -33.76
CA ASN A 636 -0.17 3.36 -34.13
C ASN A 636 0.76 2.72 -33.07
N SER A 637 0.28 2.48 -31.85
CA SER A 637 1.05 1.88 -30.76
C SER A 637 1.44 0.43 -31.06
N ASN A 638 2.70 0.06 -30.77
CA ASN A 638 3.18 -1.32 -30.77
C ASN A 638 3.04 -2.01 -29.40
N ILE A 639 2.41 -1.33 -28.43
CA ILE A 639 2.16 -1.83 -27.08
C ILE A 639 0.66 -2.17 -26.94
N PRO A 640 0.25 -3.44 -27.02
CA PRO A 640 -1.17 -3.85 -27.02
C PRO A 640 -1.91 -3.41 -25.74
N LEU A 641 -1.24 -3.41 -24.59
CA LEU A 641 -1.84 -3.00 -23.32
C LEU A 641 -2.19 -1.50 -23.31
N LEU A 642 -1.34 -0.65 -23.88
CA LEU A 642 -1.62 0.78 -24.04
C LEU A 642 -2.83 1.01 -24.96
N THR A 643 -2.88 0.33 -26.10
CA THR A 643 -4.03 0.34 -27.02
C THR A 643 -5.33 -0.04 -26.31
N GLN A 644 -5.31 -1.13 -25.55
CA GLN A 644 -6.46 -1.62 -24.79
C GLN A 644 -6.92 -0.57 -23.74
N ASN A 645 -5.99 0.00 -23.01
CA ASN A 645 -6.30 0.96 -21.95
C ASN A 645 -6.84 2.28 -22.49
N ILE A 646 -6.30 2.77 -23.62
CA ILE A 646 -6.85 3.93 -24.33
C ILE A 646 -8.28 3.64 -24.76
N ALA A 647 -8.52 2.53 -25.44
CA ALA A 647 -9.86 2.16 -25.91
C ALA A 647 -10.85 2.03 -24.74
N ARG A 648 -10.41 1.42 -23.63
CA ARG A 648 -11.21 1.31 -22.40
C ARG A 648 -11.56 2.67 -21.81
N ARG A 649 -10.58 3.58 -21.74
CA ARG A 649 -10.78 4.94 -21.18
C ARG A 649 -11.75 5.77 -22.00
N LEU A 650 -11.57 5.77 -23.32
CA LEU A 650 -12.42 6.53 -24.24
C LEU A 650 -13.85 5.97 -24.29
N THR A 651 -14.01 4.64 -24.32
CA THR A 651 -15.32 4.00 -24.33
C THR A 651 -16.11 4.21 -23.04
N PHE A 652 -15.41 4.39 -21.90
CA PHE A 652 -16.07 4.71 -20.62
C PHE A 652 -16.95 5.96 -20.69
N ASN A 653 -16.59 6.94 -21.51
CA ASN A 653 -17.31 8.18 -21.71
C ASN A 653 -18.42 8.12 -22.79
N ILE A 654 -18.81 6.93 -23.28
CA ILE A 654 -19.71 6.76 -24.44
C ILE A 654 -21.06 7.48 -24.27
N GLN A 655 -21.57 7.69 -23.06
CA GLN A 655 -22.82 8.41 -22.83
C GLN A 655 -22.67 9.92 -22.94
N SER A 656 -21.61 10.48 -22.38
CA SER A 656 -21.35 11.92 -22.41
C SER A 656 -20.73 12.37 -23.73
N GLU A 657 -19.92 11.50 -24.36
CA GLU A 657 -19.12 11.83 -25.52
C GLU A 657 -19.20 10.72 -26.59
N PRO A 658 -20.40 10.33 -27.09
CA PRO A 658 -20.57 9.21 -28.03
C PRO A 658 -19.78 9.39 -29.33
N GLN A 659 -19.55 10.64 -29.79
CA GLN A 659 -18.79 10.95 -31.00
C GLN A 659 -17.33 10.48 -30.94
N ILE A 660 -16.76 10.34 -29.76
CA ILE A 660 -15.39 9.80 -29.58
C ILE A 660 -15.38 8.31 -29.91
N VAL A 661 -16.38 7.57 -29.41
CA VAL A 661 -16.50 6.13 -29.68
C VAL A 661 -16.92 5.87 -31.13
N ASP A 662 -17.72 6.77 -31.75
CA ASP A 662 -18.01 6.73 -33.20
C ASP A 662 -16.71 6.76 -34.02
N LYS A 663 -15.78 7.68 -33.69
CA LYS A 663 -14.47 7.79 -34.35
C LYS A 663 -13.60 6.55 -34.12
N LEU A 664 -13.53 6.08 -32.86
CA LEU A 664 -12.78 4.88 -32.51
C LEU A 664 -13.27 3.66 -33.31
N THR A 665 -14.59 3.44 -33.37
CA THR A 665 -15.18 2.29 -34.07
C THR A 665 -15.10 2.41 -35.57
N ALA A 666 -15.12 3.61 -36.14
CA ALA A 666 -14.95 3.83 -37.58
C ALA A 666 -13.57 3.36 -38.07
N GLN A 667 -12.51 3.58 -37.29
CA GLN A 667 -11.14 3.16 -37.65
C GLN A 667 -10.94 1.64 -37.60
N LEU A 668 -11.77 0.89 -36.85
CA LEU A 668 -11.64 -0.56 -36.72
C LEU A 668 -11.71 -1.29 -38.06
N LYS A 669 -12.50 -0.78 -39.02
CA LYS A 669 -12.75 -1.46 -40.31
C LYS A 669 -11.50 -1.68 -41.18
N SER A 670 -10.48 -0.85 -41.01
CA SER A 670 -9.24 -0.88 -41.78
C SER A 670 -8.09 -1.59 -41.06
N GLN A 671 -8.32 -2.15 -39.85
CA GLN A 671 -7.28 -2.70 -39.00
C GLN A 671 -7.14 -4.22 -39.13
N ASN A 672 -5.93 -4.71 -38.86
CA ASN A 672 -5.66 -6.15 -38.77
C ASN A 672 -6.07 -6.71 -37.40
N PRO A 673 -6.23 -8.04 -37.23
CA PRO A 673 -6.67 -8.66 -36.00
C PRO A 673 -5.79 -8.33 -34.74
N ALA A 674 -4.49 -8.10 -34.94
CA ALA A 674 -3.56 -7.77 -33.86
C ALA A 674 -3.88 -6.40 -33.22
N LYS A 675 -4.39 -5.44 -34.01
CA LYS A 675 -4.84 -4.12 -33.50
C LYS A 675 -6.30 -4.16 -33.04
N LEU A 676 -7.14 -5.00 -33.66
CA LEU A 676 -8.56 -5.12 -33.32
C LEU A 676 -8.78 -5.67 -31.92
N LYS A 677 -8.07 -6.76 -31.54
CA LYS A 677 -8.27 -7.44 -30.27
C LYS A 677 -8.08 -6.54 -29.04
N PRO A 678 -6.98 -5.78 -28.90
CA PRO A 678 -6.82 -4.87 -27.76
C PRO A 678 -7.92 -3.81 -27.67
N VAL A 679 -8.33 -3.22 -28.81
CA VAL A 679 -9.38 -2.20 -28.82
C VAL A 679 -10.72 -2.77 -28.37
N LEU A 680 -11.16 -3.89 -28.98
CA LEU A 680 -12.42 -4.54 -28.62
C LEU A 680 -12.42 -5.01 -27.16
N LEU A 681 -11.29 -5.54 -26.67
CA LEU A 681 -11.13 -5.93 -25.27
C LEU A 681 -11.26 -4.71 -24.33
N GLY A 682 -10.67 -3.58 -24.70
CA GLY A 682 -10.82 -2.33 -23.97
C GLY A 682 -12.28 -1.85 -23.92
N MET A 683 -12.99 -1.90 -25.05
CA MET A 683 -14.40 -1.53 -25.15
C MET A 683 -15.29 -2.44 -24.28
N THR A 684 -15.13 -3.76 -24.38
CA THR A 684 -15.91 -4.71 -23.56
C THR A 684 -15.66 -4.53 -22.08
N GLN A 685 -14.42 -4.26 -21.67
CA GLN A 685 -14.07 -3.98 -20.28
C GLN A 685 -14.65 -2.65 -19.76
N ALA A 686 -14.70 -1.62 -20.62
CA ALA A 686 -15.30 -0.34 -20.27
C ALA A 686 -16.79 -0.46 -19.97
N LEU A 687 -17.50 -1.26 -20.77
CA LEU A 687 -18.95 -1.41 -20.71
C LEU A 687 -19.40 -2.61 -19.86
N LYS A 688 -18.47 -3.27 -19.20
CA LYS A 688 -18.79 -4.40 -18.31
C LYS A 688 -19.70 -3.95 -17.16
N GLY A 689 -20.87 -4.59 -17.05
CA GLY A 689 -21.87 -4.27 -16.03
C GLY A 689 -22.88 -3.19 -16.42
N TRP A 690 -22.70 -2.56 -17.59
CA TRP A 690 -23.70 -1.63 -18.10
C TRP A 690 -24.94 -2.39 -18.60
N ASN A 691 -26.13 -1.88 -18.28
CA ASN A 691 -27.37 -2.44 -18.80
C ASN A 691 -27.61 -2.06 -20.26
N GLN A 692 -27.27 -0.83 -20.61
CA GLN A 692 -27.42 -0.30 -21.96
C GLN A 692 -26.43 0.85 -22.21
N ALA A 693 -25.91 0.93 -23.44
CA ALA A 693 -25.14 2.05 -23.95
C ALA A 693 -25.63 2.44 -25.36
N PRO A 694 -25.50 3.71 -25.77
CA PRO A 694 -25.83 4.09 -27.13
C PRO A 694 -24.90 3.36 -28.13
N PRO A 695 -25.45 2.72 -29.19
CA PRO A 695 -24.62 2.09 -30.21
C PRO A 695 -23.83 3.15 -30.99
N PRO A 696 -22.54 2.93 -31.24
CA PRO A 696 -21.75 3.83 -32.09
C PRO A 696 -22.35 3.92 -33.52
N LYS A 697 -22.21 5.09 -34.15
CA LYS A 697 -22.69 5.30 -35.53
C LYS A 697 -22.04 4.28 -36.50
N GLY A 698 -22.87 3.60 -37.23
CA GLY A 698 -22.41 2.61 -38.20
C GLY A 698 -21.94 1.29 -37.59
N TRP A 699 -22.27 1.01 -36.33
CA TRP A 699 -21.87 -0.20 -35.61
C TRP A 699 -22.16 -1.49 -36.39
N ASN A 700 -23.35 -1.67 -36.95
CA ASN A 700 -23.71 -2.87 -37.69
C ASN A 700 -22.78 -3.11 -38.91
N ALA A 701 -22.41 -2.06 -39.64
CA ALA A 701 -21.47 -2.16 -40.76
C ALA A 701 -20.04 -2.47 -40.27
N THR A 702 -19.64 -1.90 -39.14
CA THR A 702 -18.36 -2.22 -38.50
C THR A 702 -18.33 -3.68 -38.06
N LYS A 703 -19.35 -4.13 -37.35
CA LYS A 703 -19.48 -5.53 -36.92
C LYS A 703 -19.38 -6.50 -38.10
N SER A 704 -20.14 -6.27 -39.20
CA SER A 704 -20.11 -7.14 -40.38
C SER A 704 -18.70 -7.24 -40.98
N ALA A 705 -17.97 -6.13 -41.07
CA ALA A 705 -16.59 -6.12 -41.53
C ALA A 705 -15.64 -6.91 -40.60
N LEU A 706 -15.80 -6.78 -39.29
CA LEU A 706 -14.94 -7.46 -38.28
C LEU A 706 -15.24 -8.96 -38.23
N THR A 707 -16.50 -9.37 -38.37
CA THR A 707 -16.90 -10.79 -38.39
C THR A 707 -16.27 -11.55 -39.55
N ALA A 708 -15.98 -10.88 -40.69
CA ALA A 708 -15.32 -11.46 -41.86
C ALA A 708 -13.90 -11.99 -41.57
N HIS A 709 -13.26 -11.58 -40.47
CA HIS A 709 -11.95 -12.12 -40.06
C HIS A 709 -12.02 -13.56 -39.51
N ASN A 710 -13.20 -14.11 -39.23
CA ASN A 710 -13.42 -15.46 -38.72
C ASN A 710 -12.63 -15.80 -37.43
N ASP A 711 -12.36 -14.80 -36.58
CA ASP A 711 -11.66 -14.99 -35.32
C ASP A 711 -12.67 -15.19 -34.18
N PRO A 712 -12.66 -16.35 -33.46
CA PRO A 712 -13.65 -16.64 -32.42
C PRO A 712 -13.59 -15.65 -31.24
N SER A 713 -12.42 -15.10 -30.94
CA SER A 713 -12.27 -14.14 -29.84
C SER A 713 -12.84 -12.78 -30.21
N ILE A 714 -12.64 -12.32 -31.43
CA ILE A 714 -13.27 -11.10 -31.94
C ILE A 714 -14.79 -11.27 -31.99
N ASN A 715 -15.30 -12.36 -32.52
CA ASN A 715 -16.75 -12.60 -32.60
C ASN A 715 -17.41 -12.59 -31.22
N ARG A 716 -16.79 -13.22 -30.20
CA ARG A 716 -17.30 -13.19 -28.84
C ARG A 716 -17.36 -11.76 -28.28
N MET A 717 -16.30 -10.96 -28.46
CA MET A 717 -16.30 -9.57 -28.00
C MET A 717 -17.35 -8.70 -28.71
N LEU A 718 -17.58 -8.92 -30.00
CA LEU A 718 -18.64 -8.25 -30.73
C LEU A 718 -20.04 -8.64 -30.24
N GLU A 719 -20.28 -9.90 -29.89
CA GLU A 719 -21.53 -10.35 -29.29
C GLU A 719 -21.76 -9.72 -27.91
N GLU A 720 -20.70 -9.62 -27.06
CA GLU A 720 -20.77 -8.95 -25.76
C GLU A 720 -21.15 -7.46 -25.92
N LEU A 721 -20.54 -6.76 -26.88
CA LEU A 721 -20.85 -5.35 -27.17
C LEU A 721 -22.26 -5.17 -27.73
N ASP A 722 -22.72 -6.06 -28.61
CA ASP A 722 -24.07 -6.02 -29.15
C ASP A 722 -25.16 -6.10 -28.07
N VAL A 723 -24.94 -6.90 -27.04
CA VAL A 723 -25.87 -7.00 -25.92
C VAL A 723 -26.04 -5.64 -25.23
N VAL A 724 -24.94 -4.96 -24.99
CA VAL A 724 -24.96 -3.65 -24.31
C VAL A 724 -25.50 -2.54 -25.21
N PHE A 725 -25.18 -2.60 -26.52
CA PHE A 725 -25.69 -1.63 -27.50
C PHE A 725 -27.16 -1.87 -27.90
N GLY A 726 -27.75 -3.00 -27.48
CA GLY A 726 -29.12 -3.37 -27.89
C GLY A 726 -29.26 -3.62 -29.38
N THR A 727 -28.17 -3.96 -30.08
CA THR A 727 -28.09 -4.26 -31.53
C THR A 727 -27.90 -5.75 -31.80
N GLY A 728 -27.94 -6.58 -30.72
CA GLY A 728 -27.74 -8.02 -30.80
C GLY A 728 -28.94 -8.78 -31.37
N ARG A 729 -28.96 -10.10 -31.09
CA ARG A 729 -30.06 -10.99 -31.52
C ARG A 729 -31.40 -10.45 -31.03
N THR A 730 -32.41 -10.55 -31.89
CA THR A 730 -33.78 -10.15 -31.54
C THR A 730 -34.31 -10.98 -30.35
N ILE A 731 -35.33 -10.46 -29.66
CA ILE A 731 -36.00 -11.19 -28.57
C ILE A 731 -36.54 -12.53 -29.05
N GLU A 732 -37.06 -12.56 -30.30
CA GLU A 732 -37.60 -13.75 -30.93
C GLU A 732 -36.51 -14.78 -31.25
N GLU A 733 -35.34 -14.36 -31.74
CA GLU A 733 -34.18 -15.25 -31.93
C GLU A 733 -33.66 -15.80 -30.59
N LEU A 734 -33.52 -14.96 -29.56
CA LEU A 734 -33.11 -15.42 -28.21
C LEU A 734 -34.11 -16.42 -27.65
N LYS A 735 -35.43 -16.19 -27.76
CA LYS A 735 -36.48 -17.14 -27.39
C LYS A 735 -36.38 -18.43 -28.18
N SER A 736 -36.12 -18.35 -29.50
CA SER A 736 -35.93 -19.53 -30.35
C SER A 736 -34.74 -20.37 -29.89
N ILE A 737 -33.56 -19.76 -29.63
CA ILE A 737 -32.38 -20.46 -29.14
C ILE A 737 -32.63 -21.09 -27.79
N ALA A 738 -33.28 -20.39 -26.84
CA ALA A 738 -33.60 -20.92 -25.52
C ALA A 738 -34.54 -22.15 -25.59
N ASN A 739 -35.50 -22.16 -26.51
CA ASN A 739 -36.50 -23.23 -26.68
C ASN A 739 -35.94 -24.43 -27.46
N ASP A 740 -35.08 -24.23 -28.46
CA ASP A 740 -34.65 -25.29 -29.35
C ASP A 740 -33.58 -26.18 -28.73
N SER A 741 -33.84 -27.45 -28.64
CA SER A 741 -32.93 -28.47 -28.09
C SER A 741 -31.72 -28.79 -28.97
N ASN A 742 -31.73 -28.36 -30.25
CA ASN A 742 -30.59 -28.53 -31.14
C ASN A 742 -29.42 -27.57 -30.82
N TYR A 743 -29.70 -26.47 -30.13
CA TYR A 743 -28.63 -25.64 -29.60
C TYR A 743 -28.02 -26.28 -28.35
N ASP A 744 -26.69 -26.11 -28.17
CA ASP A 744 -25.99 -26.61 -27.00
C ASP A 744 -26.48 -25.91 -25.70
N ILE A 745 -26.25 -26.54 -24.55
CA ILE A 745 -26.67 -26.03 -23.22
C ILE A 745 -26.03 -24.66 -22.91
N PRO A 746 -24.75 -24.39 -23.19
CA PRO A 746 -24.16 -23.07 -23.03
C PRO A 746 -24.87 -21.97 -23.81
N ALA A 747 -25.16 -22.16 -25.09
CA ALA A 747 -25.89 -21.19 -25.93
C ALA A 747 -27.29 -20.90 -25.39
N ARG A 748 -28.01 -21.93 -25.00
CA ARG A 748 -29.36 -21.81 -24.41
C ARG A 748 -29.34 -21.07 -23.08
N ARG A 749 -28.35 -21.35 -22.20
CA ARG A 749 -28.14 -20.60 -20.94
C ARG A 749 -27.89 -19.13 -21.20
N GLN A 750 -27.03 -18.83 -22.18
CA GLN A 750 -26.70 -17.47 -22.57
C GLN A 750 -27.92 -16.73 -23.11
N ALA A 751 -28.71 -17.36 -23.94
CA ALA A 751 -29.95 -16.77 -24.47
C ALA A 751 -30.96 -16.44 -23.36
N ILE A 752 -31.13 -17.32 -22.35
CA ILE A 752 -31.98 -17.09 -21.18
C ILE A 752 -31.50 -15.87 -20.38
N LEU A 753 -30.20 -15.78 -20.12
CA LEU A 753 -29.63 -14.64 -19.37
C LEU A 753 -29.69 -13.34 -20.16
N ALA A 754 -29.49 -13.37 -21.47
CA ALA A 754 -29.64 -12.22 -22.36
C ALA A 754 -31.09 -11.69 -22.38
N LEU A 755 -32.09 -12.58 -22.44
CA LEU A 755 -33.50 -12.22 -22.33
C LEU A 755 -33.83 -11.52 -21.01
N ALA A 756 -33.24 -12.01 -19.90
CA ALA A 756 -33.45 -11.43 -18.58
C ALA A 756 -32.82 -10.02 -18.42
N ASN A 757 -31.79 -9.71 -19.18
CA ASN A 757 -31.13 -8.40 -19.17
C ASN A 757 -31.74 -7.40 -20.16
N SER A 758 -32.67 -7.82 -21.01
CA SER A 758 -33.34 -6.96 -22.00
C SER A 758 -34.60 -6.29 -21.39
N PRO A 759 -34.65 -4.97 -21.29
CA PRO A 759 -35.82 -4.26 -20.74
C PRO A 759 -37.07 -4.36 -21.64
N LYS A 760 -36.90 -4.85 -22.87
CA LYS A 760 -37.97 -4.96 -23.87
C LYS A 760 -38.74 -6.27 -23.80
N VAL A 761 -38.34 -7.22 -22.93
CA VAL A 761 -39.04 -8.51 -22.80
C VAL A 761 -40.23 -8.38 -21.90
N THR A 762 -41.43 -8.28 -22.48
CA THR A 762 -42.67 -8.41 -21.76
C THR A 762 -42.93 -9.88 -21.42
N ASP A 763 -43.51 -10.17 -20.27
CA ASP A 763 -43.84 -11.54 -19.80
C ASP A 763 -42.65 -12.50 -19.64
N LEU A 764 -41.48 -12.00 -19.24
CA LEU A 764 -40.28 -12.79 -19.00
C LEU A 764 -40.54 -13.98 -18.07
N PHE A 765 -41.30 -13.79 -17.00
CA PHE A 765 -41.66 -14.85 -16.05
C PHE A 765 -42.39 -15.99 -16.71
N LYS A 766 -43.41 -15.68 -17.56
CA LYS A 766 -44.20 -16.67 -18.30
C LYS A 766 -43.32 -17.49 -19.24
N PHE A 767 -42.33 -16.85 -19.89
CA PHE A 767 -41.38 -17.53 -20.75
C PHE A 767 -40.43 -18.45 -19.94
N LEU A 768 -39.90 -17.99 -18.81
CA LEU A 768 -38.92 -18.74 -18.00
C LEU A 768 -39.48 -19.95 -17.29
N ARG A 769 -40.75 -19.90 -16.86
CA ARG A 769 -41.40 -20.92 -16.04
C ARG A 769 -41.26 -22.36 -16.56
N PRO A 770 -41.51 -22.69 -17.85
CA PRO A 770 -41.35 -24.05 -18.39
C PRO A 770 -39.89 -24.54 -18.34
N HIS A 771 -38.92 -23.67 -18.56
CA HIS A 771 -37.47 -23.98 -18.61
C HIS A 771 -36.90 -24.38 -17.23
N LEU A 772 -37.56 -24.04 -16.12
CA LEU A 772 -37.17 -24.43 -14.77
C LEU A 772 -37.18 -25.96 -14.59
N ASN A 773 -37.93 -26.70 -15.41
CA ASN A 773 -37.98 -28.15 -15.39
C ASN A 773 -36.76 -28.84 -16.04
N ASN A 774 -35.98 -28.10 -16.84
CA ASN A 774 -34.77 -28.64 -17.44
C ASN A 774 -33.60 -28.50 -16.46
N LYS A 775 -33.09 -29.64 -15.94
CA LYS A 775 -31.99 -29.67 -14.96
C LYS A 775 -30.76 -28.87 -15.41
N ALA A 776 -30.40 -28.93 -16.70
CA ALA A 776 -29.24 -28.23 -17.24
C ALA A 776 -29.41 -26.71 -17.32
N LEU A 777 -30.65 -26.20 -17.39
CA LEU A 777 -30.99 -24.78 -17.47
C LEU A 777 -31.41 -24.17 -16.13
N THR A 778 -31.71 -24.99 -15.10
CA THR A 778 -32.30 -24.56 -13.82
C THR A 778 -31.57 -23.37 -13.21
N THR A 779 -30.24 -23.40 -13.11
CA THR A 779 -29.44 -22.32 -12.53
C THR A 779 -29.54 -20.99 -13.31
N ALA A 780 -29.51 -21.05 -14.65
CA ALA A 780 -29.67 -19.87 -15.50
C ALA A 780 -31.09 -19.29 -15.40
N VAL A 781 -32.10 -20.18 -15.36
CA VAL A 781 -33.51 -19.78 -15.23
C VAL A 781 -33.79 -19.10 -13.89
N ILE A 782 -33.27 -19.64 -12.78
CA ILE A 782 -33.43 -19.02 -11.45
C ILE A 782 -32.79 -17.64 -11.44
N LYS A 783 -31.52 -17.50 -11.96
CA LYS A 783 -30.85 -16.20 -12.09
C LYS A 783 -31.63 -15.19 -12.94
N ALA A 784 -32.27 -15.66 -14.00
CA ALA A 784 -33.14 -14.84 -14.84
C ALA A 784 -34.44 -14.45 -14.12
N MET A 785 -35.07 -15.37 -13.36
CA MET A 785 -36.27 -15.12 -12.59
C MET A 785 -36.10 -14.05 -11.51
N VAL A 786 -34.90 -13.85 -10.98
CA VAL A 786 -34.61 -12.78 -10.00
C VAL A 786 -34.93 -11.40 -10.57
N LYS A 787 -34.85 -11.23 -11.90
CA LYS A 787 -35.21 -9.98 -12.61
C LYS A 787 -36.73 -9.78 -12.74
N CYS A 788 -37.53 -10.81 -12.45
CA CYS A 788 -38.97 -10.73 -12.53
C CYS A 788 -39.57 -10.25 -11.20
N ASP A 789 -40.17 -9.05 -11.20
CA ASP A 789 -40.85 -8.53 -10.01
C ASP A 789 -42.25 -9.19 -9.83
N THR A 790 -42.26 -10.45 -9.39
CA THR A 790 -43.49 -11.17 -9.11
C THR A 790 -43.36 -12.17 -7.95
N PRO A 791 -44.21 -12.13 -6.93
CA PRO A 791 -44.23 -13.13 -5.85
C PRO A 791 -44.43 -14.57 -6.36
N SER A 792 -45.02 -14.72 -7.53
CA SER A 792 -45.27 -16.03 -8.15
C SER A 792 -43.96 -16.73 -8.51
N ALA A 793 -42.87 -15.99 -8.78
CA ALA A 793 -41.58 -16.58 -9.08
C ALA A 793 -41.00 -17.35 -7.87
N ALA A 794 -41.10 -16.80 -6.66
CA ALA A 794 -40.68 -17.45 -5.43
C ALA A 794 -41.43 -18.77 -5.21
N LYS A 795 -42.77 -18.76 -5.39
CA LYS A 795 -43.61 -19.97 -5.23
C LYS A 795 -43.22 -21.08 -6.22
N VAL A 796 -42.94 -20.72 -7.48
CA VAL A 796 -42.53 -21.68 -8.52
C VAL A 796 -41.12 -22.25 -8.23
N ILE A 797 -40.19 -21.43 -7.79
CA ILE A 797 -38.84 -21.85 -7.37
C ILE A 797 -38.92 -22.81 -6.19
N LEU A 798 -39.70 -22.46 -5.13
CA LEU A 798 -39.88 -23.28 -3.93
C LEU A 798 -40.58 -24.61 -4.24
N ASN A 799 -41.53 -24.65 -5.17
CA ASN A 799 -42.17 -25.88 -5.59
C ASN A 799 -41.21 -26.84 -6.29
N ARG A 800 -40.24 -26.29 -7.02
CA ARG A 800 -39.22 -27.10 -7.70
C ARG A 800 -38.01 -27.45 -6.84
N TYR A 801 -37.78 -26.75 -5.73
CA TYR A 801 -36.61 -26.87 -4.84
C TYR A 801 -36.29 -28.34 -4.42
N PRO A 802 -37.24 -29.23 -4.02
CA PRO A 802 -36.93 -30.60 -3.62
C PRO A 802 -36.23 -31.40 -4.74
N HIS A 803 -36.52 -31.07 -6.02
CA HIS A 803 -36.09 -31.82 -7.20
C HIS A 803 -34.82 -31.21 -7.84
N MET A 804 -34.22 -30.17 -7.24
CA MET A 804 -33.01 -29.53 -7.74
C MET A 804 -31.74 -30.25 -7.25
N ASP A 805 -30.68 -30.17 -8.06
CA ASP A 805 -29.35 -30.60 -7.64
C ASP A 805 -28.78 -29.62 -6.57
N PRO A 806 -27.69 -29.96 -5.90
CA PRO A 806 -27.12 -29.08 -4.85
C PRO A 806 -26.84 -27.65 -5.33
N LYS A 807 -26.35 -27.47 -6.57
CA LYS A 807 -26.07 -26.16 -7.17
C LYS A 807 -27.36 -25.36 -7.44
N GLY A 808 -28.37 -26.03 -7.94
CA GLY A 808 -29.70 -25.44 -8.14
C GLY A 808 -30.37 -25.04 -6.81
N LYS A 809 -30.24 -25.86 -5.77
CA LYS A 809 -30.75 -25.56 -4.43
C LYS A 809 -30.07 -24.32 -3.83
N SER A 810 -28.73 -24.24 -3.91
CA SER A 810 -28.00 -23.08 -3.44
C SER A 810 -28.39 -21.82 -4.21
N THR A 811 -28.49 -21.90 -5.55
CA THR A 811 -28.91 -20.75 -6.39
C THR A 811 -30.36 -20.33 -6.05
N ALA A 812 -31.26 -21.25 -5.72
CA ALA A 812 -32.62 -20.93 -5.32
C ALA A 812 -32.67 -20.17 -3.99
N ILE A 813 -31.91 -20.60 -2.98
CA ILE A 813 -31.86 -19.91 -1.68
C ILE A 813 -31.29 -18.49 -1.87
N ASN A 814 -30.16 -18.34 -2.62
CA ASN A 814 -29.57 -17.05 -2.91
C ASN A 814 -30.55 -16.09 -3.61
N ALA A 815 -31.38 -16.61 -4.53
CA ALA A 815 -32.40 -15.82 -5.21
C ALA A 815 -33.53 -15.41 -4.25
N LEU A 816 -33.98 -16.32 -3.41
CA LEU A 816 -35.14 -16.12 -2.51
C LEU A 816 -34.87 -15.09 -1.40
N VAL A 817 -33.63 -14.86 -1.02
CA VAL A 817 -33.28 -13.87 0.00
C VAL A 817 -33.04 -12.46 -0.58
N THR A 818 -33.23 -12.25 -1.89
CA THR A 818 -32.96 -10.94 -2.53
C THR A 818 -34.16 -9.98 -2.50
N ARG A 819 -35.37 -10.46 -2.18
CA ARG A 819 -36.60 -9.67 -2.12
C ARG A 819 -37.41 -10.01 -0.87
N GLU A 820 -38.04 -9.01 -0.28
CA GLU A 820 -38.80 -9.13 0.97
C GLU A 820 -39.89 -10.19 0.89
N ALA A 821 -40.79 -10.09 -0.10
CA ALA A 821 -41.87 -11.06 -0.30
C ALA A 821 -41.38 -12.48 -0.64
N TRP A 822 -40.18 -12.61 -1.24
CA TRP A 822 -39.60 -13.91 -1.55
C TRP A 822 -38.96 -14.53 -0.31
N ALA A 823 -38.34 -13.72 0.53
CA ALA A 823 -37.78 -14.14 1.82
C ALA A 823 -38.87 -14.60 2.76
N GLU A 824 -40.03 -13.93 2.77
CA GLU A 824 -41.22 -14.38 3.54
C GLU A 824 -41.68 -15.77 3.10
N ASN A 825 -41.83 -15.98 1.78
CA ASN A 825 -42.22 -17.30 1.24
C ASN A 825 -41.18 -18.41 1.61
N LEU A 826 -39.89 -18.04 1.61
CA LEU A 826 -38.81 -18.96 2.01
C LEU A 826 -38.91 -19.33 3.49
N LEU A 827 -39.07 -18.36 4.39
CA LEU A 827 -39.19 -18.59 5.83
C LEU A 827 -40.44 -19.42 6.18
N GLN A 828 -41.57 -19.19 5.51
CA GLN A 828 -42.75 -19.99 5.61
C GLN A 828 -42.52 -21.44 5.13
N ALA A 829 -41.74 -21.61 4.04
CA ALA A 829 -41.39 -22.95 3.54
C ALA A 829 -40.47 -23.70 4.52
N ILE A 830 -39.64 -23.00 5.26
CA ILE A 830 -38.81 -23.57 6.34
C ILE A 830 -39.68 -23.97 7.52
N GLY A 831 -40.57 -23.10 7.98
CA GLY A 831 -41.49 -23.40 9.07
C GLY A 831 -42.40 -24.62 8.81
N THR A 832 -42.66 -24.90 7.53
CA THR A 832 -43.41 -26.10 7.10
C THR A 832 -42.54 -27.29 6.70
N ASN A 833 -41.24 -27.25 6.96
CA ASN A 833 -40.22 -28.27 6.60
C ASN A 833 -40.11 -28.61 5.10
N ARG A 834 -40.60 -27.77 4.21
CA ARG A 834 -40.42 -27.91 2.74
C ARG A 834 -39.00 -27.56 2.28
N VAL A 835 -38.37 -26.69 3.01
CA VAL A 835 -36.94 -26.34 2.88
C VAL A 835 -36.30 -26.63 4.24
N PRO A 836 -35.19 -27.37 4.28
CA PRO A 836 -34.51 -27.63 5.55
C PRO A 836 -33.93 -26.36 6.15
N LYS A 837 -33.99 -26.22 7.47
CA LYS A 837 -33.41 -25.04 8.19
C LYS A 837 -31.94 -24.82 7.87
N SER A 838 -31.18 -25.90 7.68
CA SER A 838 -29.75 -25.87 7.30
C SER A 838 -29.49 -25.30 5.91
N ALA A 839 -30.50 -25.10 5.06
CA ALA A 839 -30.36 -24.45 3.76
C ALA A 839 -30.10 -22.96 3.88
N ILE A 840 -30.48 -22.33 5.00
CA ILE A 840 -30.20 -20.92 5.28
C ILE A 840 -28.94 -20.81 6.12
N SER A 841 -27.89 -20.19 5.56
CA SER A 841 -26.68 -19.81 6.30
C SER A 841 -26.92 -18.54 7.13
N ALA A 842 -26.05 -18.27 8.10
CA ALA A 842 -26.09 -17.02 8.87
C ALA A 842 -26.00 -15.76 8.01
N SER A 843 -25.31 -15.81 6.84
CA SER A 843 -25.28 -14.70 5.88
C SER A 843 -26.62 -14.46 5.19
N HIS A 844 -27.35 -15.52 4.85
CA HIS A 844 -28.73 -15.39 4.33
C HIS A 844 -29.67 -14.80 5.38
N ALA A 845 -29.56 -15.27 6.64
CA ALA A 845 -30.35 -14.75 7.74
C ALA A 845 -30.07 -13.24 7.97
N ARG A 846 -28.81 -12.81 7.90
CA ARG A 846 -28.45 -11.40 7.96
C ARG A 846 -29.02 -10.60 6.79
N GLN A 847 -28.95 -11.12 5.57
CA GLN A 847 -29.55 -10.46 4.40
C GLN A 847 -31.06 -10.26 4.59
N ILE A 848 -31.75 -11.25 5.12
CA ILE A 848 -33.17 -11.12 5.45
C ILE A 848 -33.41 -10.08 6.55
N SER A 849 -32.55 -9.99 7.57
CA SER A 849 -32.66 -8.99 8.62
C SER A 849 -32.45 -7.55 8.12
N ASN A 850 -31.71 -7.36 7.04
CA ASN A 850 -31.45 -6.06 6.46
C ASN A 850 -32.67 -5.43 5.76
N PHE A 851 -33.74 -6.18 5.53
CA PHE A 851 -35.04 -5.64 5.08
C PHE A 851 -35.70 -4.76 6.15
N ASP A 852 -35.27 -4.90 7.41
CA ASP A 852 -35.76 -4.13 8.57
C ASP A 852 -37.29 -4.26 8.80
N ASN A 853 -37.88 -5.40 8.35
CA ASN A 853 -39.28 -5.70 8.46
C ASN A 853 -39.57 -6.55 9.72
N PRO A 854 -40.37 -6.05 10.69
CA PRO A 854 -40.64 -6.78 11.95
C PRO A 854 -41.26 -8.16 11.75
N THR A 855 -42.10 -8.34 10.74
CA THR A 855 -42.74 -9.63 10.43
C THR A 855 -41.71 -10.66 9.95
N LEU A 856 -40.77 -10.23 9.06
CA LEU A 856 -39.69 -11.09 8.60
C LEU A 856 -38.73 -11.45 9.72
N LEU A 857 -38.42 -10.50 10.61
CA LEU A 857 -37.57 -10.73 11.77
C LEU A 857 -38.21 -11.77 12.71
N SER A 858 -39.50 -11.65 13.00
CA SER A 858 -40.23 -12.62 13.81
C SER A 858 -40.27 -14.02 13.18
N LEU A 859 -40.55 -14.11 11.88
CA LEU A 859 -40.48 -15.37 11.13
C LEU A 859 -39.09 -15.98 11.10
N LEU A 860 -38.07 -15.18 10.99
CA LEU A 860 -36.69 -15.61 10.99
C LEU A 860 -36.27 -16.14 12.36
N GLU A 861 -36.60 -15.43 13.43
CA GLU A 861 -36.35 -15.88 14.82
C GLU A 861 -37.04 -17.18 15.14
N SER A 862 -38.33 -17.33 14.76
CA SER A 862 -39.10 -18.53 15.05
C SER A 862 -38.60 -19.76 14.25
N ASN A 863 -38.20 -19.57 12.99
CA ASN A 863 -37.91 -20.67 12.08
C ASN A 863 -36.40 -20.99 11.95
N TRP A 864 -35.53 -20.00 12.19
CA TRP A 864 -34.09 -20.17 12.04
C TRP A 864 -33.30 -19.91 13.34
N GLY A 865 -33.65 -18.85 14.09
CA GLY A 865 -32.99 -18.47 15.34
C GLY A 865 -32.61 -16.98 15.38
N SER A 866 -32.21 -16.49 16.57
CA SER A 866 -31.85 -15.06 16.78
C SER A 866 -30.54 -14.70 16.10
N ILE A 867 -30.52 -13.54 15.45
CA ILE A 867 -29.34 -12.97 14.79
C ILE A 867 -28.66 -11.89 15.66
N ARG A 868 -29.42 -11.29 16.60
CA ARG A 868 -28.94 -10.28 17.53
C ARG A 868 -28.64 -10.93 18.88
N SER A 869 -27.36 -11.24 19.12
CA SER A 869 -26.88 -11.56 20.45
C SER A 869 -26.42 -10.27 21.14
N THR A 870 -26.82 -10.09 22.40
CA THR A 870 -26.28 -8.99 23.23
C THR A 870 -24.80 -9.26 23.56
N SER A 871 -24.05 -8.20 23.90
CA SER A 871 -22.65 -8.35 24.32
C SER A 871 -22.53 -9.37 25.49
N ALA A 872 -23.46 -9.33 26.44
CA ALA A 872 -23.51 -10.25 27.57
C ALA A 872 -23.80 -11.73 27.18
N GLU A 873 -24.63 -11.97 26.16
CA GLU A 873 -24.89 -13.31 25.64
C GLU A 873 -23.70 -13.90 24.92
N ASN A 874 -23.00 -13.08 24.13
CA ASN A 874 -21.77 -13.48 23.46
C ASN A 874 -20.68 -13.81 24.46
N GLU A 875 -20.53 -13.02 25.50
CA GLU A 875 -19.55 -13.23 26.58
C GLU A 875 -19.85 -14.53 27.34
N LYS A 876 -21.13 -14.78 27.70
CA LYS A 876 -21.55 -16.02 28.32
C LYS A 876 -21.28 -17.26 27.47
N LYS A 877 -21.55 -17.15 26.14
CA LYS A 877 -21.30 -18.21 25.17
C LYS A 877 -19.82 -18.45 24.97
N MET A 878 -19.01 -17.37 24.95
CA MET A 878 -17.55 -17.44 24.87
C MET A 878 -16.96 -18.20 26.06
N ILE A 879 -17.40 -17.89 27.29
CA ILE A 879 -16.97 -18.57 28.52
C ILE A 879 -17.33 -20.07 28.44
N GLN A 880 -18.55 -20.39 28.02
CA GLN A 880 -19.00 -21.79 27.89
C GLN A 880 -18.20 -22.59 26.88
N LEU A 881 -17.94 -22.01 25.70
CA LEU A 881 -17.18 -22.66 24.64
C LEU A 881 -15.69 -22.78 25.03
N LYS A 882 -15.12 -21.77 25.66
CA LYS A 882 -13.75 -21.83 26.15
C LYS A 882 -13.55 -22.96 27.18
N ALA A 883 -14.51 -23.17 28.07
CA ALA A 883 -14.48 -24.28 29.04
C ALA A 883 -14.57 -25.65 28.35
N LYS A 884 -15.25 -25.74 27.18
CA LYS A 884 -15.38 -26.98 26.41
C LYS A 884 -14.20 -27.26 25.47
N LEU A 885 -13.59 -26.22 24.89
CA LEU A 885 -12.51 -26.32 23.89
C LEU A 885 -11.11 -26.40 24.54
N THR A 886 -10.93 -27.32 25.46
CA THR A 886 -9.64 -27.56 26.10
C THR A 886 -8.60 -28.14 25.11
N SER A 887 -7.33 -27.95 25.38
CA SER A 887 -6.24 -28.48 24.53
C SER A 887 -6.33 -30.00 24.31
N ALA A 888 -6.77 -30.73 25.33
CA ALA A 888 -6.99 -32.19 25.22
C ALA A 888 -8.12 -32.51 24.23
N ARG A 889 -9.23 -31.77 24.30
CA ARG A 889 -10.40 -32.00 23.44
C ARG A 889 -10.12 -31.57 22.00
N LEU A 890 -9.38 -30.48 21.79
CA LEU A 890 -8.95 -30.05 20.45
C LEU A 890 -8.01 -31.05 19.79
N LYS A 891 -7.11 -31.70 20.57
CA LYS A 891 -6.24 -32.78 20.06
C LYS A 891 -7.02 -34.04 19.67
N SER A 892 -8.17 -34.31 20.29
CA SER A 892 -9.01 -35.46 19.97
C SER A 892 -10.04 -35.20 18.84
N GLY A 893 -10.20 -33.94 18.40
CA GLY A 893 -11.11 -33.58 17.32
C GLY A 893 -10.68 -34.14 15.96
N ASN A 894 -11.64 -34.38 15.09
CA ASN A 894 -11.42 -34.88 13.75
C ASN A 894 -11.19 -33.71 12.77
N ARG A 895 -9.93 -33.53 12.37
CA ARG A 895 -9.50 -32.42 11.52
C ARG A 895 -10.06 -32.46 10.10
N GLU A 896 -10.23 -33.65 9.53
CA GLU A 896 -10.82 -33.80 8.19
C GLU A 896 -12.30 -33.41 8.17
N ARG A 897 -13.05 -33.77 9.22
CA ARG A 897 -14.43 -33.27 9.38
C ARG A 897 -14.45 -31.78 9.62
N GLY A 898 -13.51 -31.24 10.43
CA GLY A 898 -13.33 -29.81 10.67
C GLY A 898 -13.06 -29.03 9.37
N MET A 899 -12.22 -29.55 8.47
CA MET A 899 -11.98 -28.99 7.15
C MET A 899 -13.26 -28.92 6.30
N LYS A 900 -14.05 -29.98 6.28
CA LYS A 900 -15.34 -29.98 5.55
C LYS A 900 -16.31 -28.95 6.11
N ILE A 901 -16.38 -28.82 7.45
CA ILE A 901 -17.23 -27.81 8.11
C ILE A 901 -16.72 -26.39 7.76
N PHE A 902 -15.41 -26.17 7.70
CA PHE A 902 -14.82 -24.93 7.23
C PHE A 902 -15.21 -24.63 5.78
N GLU A 903 -15.11 -25.62 4.88
CA GLU A 903 -15.50 -25.47 3.47
C GLU A 903 -16.98 -25.12 3.32
N GLU A 904 -17.86 -25.67 4.15
CA GLU A 904 -19.30 -25.40 4.12
C GLU A 904 -19.69 -24.04 4.71
N HIS A 905 -19.01 -23.58 5.76
CA HIS A 905 -19.47 -22.42 6.55
C HIS A 905 -18.56 -21.21 6.46
N CYS A 906 -17.27 -21.36 6.12
CA CYS A 906 -16.25 -20.30 6.19
C CYS A 906 -15.59 -20.01 4.83
N ALA A 907 -15.30 -21.04 4.03
CA ALA A 907 -14.52 -20.94 2.81
C ALA A 907 -15.18 -20.13 1.69
N ALA A 908 -16.48 -19.85 1.75
CA ALA A 908 -17.12 -18.93 0.81
C ALA A 908 -16.56 -17.51 0.90
N CYS A 909 -16.11 -17.08 2.09
CA CYS A 909 -15.58 -15.76 2.36
C CYS A 909 -14.08 -15.76 2.63
N HIS A 910 -13.58 -16.79 3.30
CA HIS A 910 -12.20 -16.83 3.78
C HIS A 910 -11.35 -17.83 2.99
N ILE A 911 -10.12 -17.39 2.70
CA ILE A 911 -9.06 -18.30 2.26
C ILE A 911 -8.47 -19.00 3.49
N MET A 912 -8.16 -20.28 3.36
CA MET A 912 -7.34 -21.03 4.28
C MET A 912 -6.51 -22.06 3.51
N TYR A 913 -5.18 -22.05 3.70
CA TYR A 913 -4.23 -22.88 2.96
C TYR A 913 -4.40 -22.78 1.41
N GLY A 914 -4.56 -21.55 0.91
CA GLY A 914 -4.73 -21.27 -0.52
C GLY A 914 -6.09 -21.67 -1.10
N ARG A 915 -7.04 -22.16 -0.28
CA ARG A 915 -8.40 -22.58 -0.69
C ARG A 915 -9.45 -21.65 -0.10
N GLY A 916 -10.43 -21.24 -0.90
CA GLY A 916 -11.55 -20.42 -0.45
C GLY A 916 -11.69 -19.10 -1.16
N GLY A 917 -12.61 -18.23 -0.68
CA GLY A 917 -12.97 -16.93 -1.22
C GLY A 917 -12.16 -15.79 -0.62
N LYS A 918 -11.96 -14.71 -1.41
CA LYS A 918 -11.20 -13.49 -1.02
C LYS A 918 -12.09 -12.38 -0.45
N LEU A 919 -13.27 -12.70 0.05
CA LEU A 919 -14.22 -11.72 0.56
C LEU A 919 -13.89 -11.27 1.99
N GLY A 920 -13.47 -12.19 2.82
CA GLY A 920 -12.94 -11.96 4.16
C GLY A 920 -11.41 -12.05 4.18
N PRO A 921 -10.79 -11.72 5.31
CA PRO A 921 -9.37 -11.92 5.49
C PRO A 921 -8.99 -13.39 5.30
N ASP A 922 -7.79 -13.62 4.77
CA ASP A 922 -7.21 -14.95 4.72
C ASP A 922 -6.96 -15.45 6.16
N LEU A 923 -7.58 -16.58 6.51
CA LEU A 923 -7.52 -17.13 7.86
C LEU A 923 -6.28 -18.01 8.09
N THR A 924 -5.56 -18.38 7.02
CA THR A 924 -4.38 -19.24 7.18
C THR A 924 -3.41 -18.64 8.20
N GLY A 925 -3.48 -17.37 8.47
CA GLY A 925 -2.57 -16.67 9.35
C GLY A 925 -3.16 -15.79 10.40
N SER A 926 -4.45 -15.90 10.65
CA SER A 926 -4.98 -15.28 11.87
C SER A 926 -4.45 -16.00 13.11
N ASP A 927 -4.48 -15.36 14.28
CA ASP A 927 -4.05 -15.95 15.58
C ASP A 927 -4.94 -17.16 15.98
N ARG A 928 -4.94 -18.17 15.12
CA ARG A 928 -5.85 -19.34 15.18
C ARG A 928 -5.59 -20.26 16.37
N LYS A 929 -4.38 -20.24 16.92
CA LYS A 929 -4.05 -21.05 18.10
C LYS A 929 -4.55 -20.40 19.39
N ASN A 930 -4.90 -19.14 19.35
CA ASN A 930 -5.57 -18.42 20.42
C ASN A 930 -7.08 -18.64 20.35
N ILE A 931 -7.57 -19.53 21.20
CA ILE A 931 -9.00 -19.85 21.24
C ILE A 931 -9.85 -18.62 21.58
N ASN A 932 -9.35 -17.68 22.39
CA ASN A 932 -10.06 -16.44 22.70
C ASN A 932 -10.23 -15.58 21.44
N TYR A 933 -9.15 -15.41 20.66
CA TYR A 933 -9.21 -14.70 19.39
C TYR A 933 -10.20 -15.31 18.41
N LEU A 934 -10.17 -16.65 18.23
CA LEU A 934 -11.14 -17.34 17.38
C LEU A 934 -12.57 -17.16 17.86
N LEU A 935 -12.81 -17.35 19.16
CA LEU A 935 -14.13 -17.20 19.73
C LEU A 935 -14.66 -15.76 19.64
N GLU A 936 -13.84 -14.75 19.92
CA GLU A 936 -14.20 -13.34 19.81
C GLU A 936 -14.60 -12.97 18.38
N ASN A 937 -13.77 -13.32 17.40
CA ASN A 937 -14.04 -12.99 15.99
C ASN A 937 -15.22 -13.80 15.40
N ILE A 938 -15.47 -15.03 15.88
CA ILE A 938 -16.57 -15.86 15.39
C ILE A 938 -17.89 -15.51 16.07
N LEU A 939 -17.89 -15.19 17.35
CA LEU A 939 -19.10 -14.89 18.12
C LEU A 939 -19.53 -13.42 18.04
N ALA A 940 -18.56 -12.50 17.93
CA ALA A 940 -18.81 -11.06 17.87
C ALA A 940 -18.08 -10.40 16.68
N PRO A 941 -18.28 -10.83 15.44
CA PRO A 941 -17.51 -10.37 14.27
C PRO A 941 -17.68 -8.89 13.94
N SER A 942 -18.71 -8.24 14.48
CA SER A 942 -18.94 -6.80 14.30
C SER A 942 -18.35 -5.94 15.43
N ALA A 943 -17.76 -6.54 16.46
CA ALA A 943 -17.18 -5.80 17.59
C ALA A 943 -15.92 -4.98 17.17
N SER A 944 -15.19 -5.43 16.15
CA SER A 944 -14.00 -4.75 15.63
C SER A 944 -13.87 -5.01 14.13
N VAL A 945 -14.52 -4.19 13.30
CA VAL A 945 -14.50 -4.33 11.83
C VAL A 945 -13.72 -3.20 11.20
N ALA A 946 -12.63 -3.54 10.51
CA ALA A 946 -11.93 -2.57 9.67
C ALA A 946 -12.88 -1.99 8.60
N GLN A 947 -12.77 -0.70 8.32
CA GLN A 947 -13.70 0.03 7.42
C GLN A 947 -13.89 -0.65 6.05
N ASN A 948 -12.88 -1.37 5.57
CA ASN A 948 -12.89 -2.06 4.27
C ASN A 948 -13.71 -3.35 4.24
N TYR A 949 -14.10 -3.88 5.40
CA TYR A 949 -14.92 -5.07 5.53
C TYR A 949 -16.33 -4.75 6.06
N GLN A 950 -16.68 -3.45 6.15
CA GLN A 950 -18.02 -3.02 6.52
C GLN A 950 -19.00 -3.27 5.38
N VAL A 951 -20.17 -3.80 5.72
CA VAL A 951 -21.21 -4.12 4.75
C VAL A 951 -21.86 -2.85 4.22
N THR A 952 -21.98 -2.75 2.90
CA THR A 952 -22.88 -1.83 2.24
C THR A 952 -24.13 -2.57 1.77
N VAL A 953 -25.29 -2.06 2.13
CA VAL A 953 -26.59 -2.51 1.62
C VAL A 953 -26.97 -1.59 0.48
N ILE A 954 -27.34 -2.19 -0.65
CA ILE A 954 -27.79 -1.49 -1.87
C ILE A 954 -29.19 -1.97 -2.17
N VAL A 955 -30.12 -1.03 -2.32
CA VAL A 955 -31.47 -1.26 -2.83
C VAL A 955 -31.47 -0.83 -4.30
N LEU A 956 -31.90 -1.71 -5.17
CA LEU A 956 -32.00 -1.40 -6.60
C LEU A 956 -33.44 -0.95 -6.94
N GLU A 957 -33.59 -0.13 -7.99
CA GLU A 957 -34.89 0.33 -8.50
C GLU A 957 -35.85 -0.84 -8.80
N ASP A 958 -35.34 -2.03 -9.09
CA ASP A 958 -36.16 -3.24 -9.28
C ASP A 958 -36.55 -3.95 -7.98
N GLY A 959 -36.34 -3.30 -6.83
CA GLY A 959 -36.70 -3.79 -5.50
C GLY A 959 -35.80 -4.88 -4.94
N ARG A 960 -34.63 -5.16 -5.54
CA ARG A 960 -33.65 -6.12 -5.00
C ARG A 960 -32.76 -5.44 -3.94
N PHE A 961 -32.58 -6.15 -2.84
CA PHE A 961 -31.61 -5.81 -1.81
C PHE A 961 -30.34 -6.62 -2.00
N LEU A 962 -29.21 -5.97 -2.07
CA LEU A 962 -27.90 -6.57 -2.20
C LEU A 962 -27.03 -6.14 -1.02
N SER A 963 -26.30 -7.08 -0.44
CA SER A 963 -25.37 -6.81 0.66
C SER A 963 -23.98 -7.30 0.30
N GLY A 964 -22.99 -6.45 0.47
CA GLY A 964 -21.63 -6.80 0.12
C GLY A 964 -20.63 -5.72 0.53
N VAL A 965 -19.38 -5.89 0.12
CA VAL A 965 -18.32 -4.90 0.26
C VAL A 965 -18.06 -4.26 -1.09
N ILE A 966 -17.95 -2.94 -1.11
CA ILE A 966 -17.54 -2.22 -2.32
C ILE A 966 -16.05 -2.43 -2.50
N VAL A 967 -15.67 -3.07 -3.60
CA VAL A 967 -14.24 -3.32 -3.93
C VAL A 967 -13.71 -2.32 -4.94
N ASN A 968 -14.59 -1.72 -5.73
CA ASN A 968 -14.26 -0.64 -6.66
C ASN A 968 -15.52 0.16 -7.02
N GLU A 969 -15.36 1.45 -7.26
CA GLU A 969 -16.42 2.34 -7.71
C GLU A 969 -15.84 3.37 -8.67
N ASN A 970 -16.59 3.69 -9.70
CA ASN A 970 -16.28 4.77 -10.63
C ASN A 970 -17.54 5.61 -10.87
N GLN A 971 -17.47 6.61 -11.72
CA GLN A 971 -18.58 7.54 -11.98
C GLN A 971 -19.85 6.87 -12.53
N ARG A 972 -19.79 5.62 -12.99
CA ARG A 972 -20.90 4.93 -13.64
C ARG A 972 -21.27 3.61 -12.98
N THR A 973 -20.32 2.85 -12.50
CA THR A 973 -20.54 1.51 -11.96
C THR A 973 -19.87 1.34 -10.61
N LEU A 974 -20.49 0.49 -9.79
CA LEU A 974 -19.99 0.06 -8.50
C LEU A 974 -19.76 -1.47 -8.55
N ALA A 975 -18.57 -1.90 -8.15
CA ALA A 975 -18.27 -3.32 -8.01
C ALA A 975 -18.51 -3.75 -6.55
N LEU A 976 -19.61 -4.48 -6.35
CA LEU A 976 -20.01 -5.03 -5.05
C LEU A 976 -19.58 -6.50 -4.97
N GLN A 977 -18.69 -6.81 -4.06
CA GLN A 977 -18.36 -8.19 -3.73
C GLN A 977 -19.41 -8.72 -2.75
N THR A 978 -20.29 -9.55 -3.23
CA THR A 978 -21.22 -10.30 -2.42
C THR A 978 -20.61 -11.64 -1.99
N LYS A 979 -21.28 -12.38 -1.14
CA LYS A 979 -20.85 -13.72 -0.72
C LYS A 979 -20.58 -14.67 -1.91
N ASP A 980 -21.38 -14.57 -2.98
CA ASP A 980 -21.38 -15.53 -4.07
C ASP A 980 -20.61 -15.07 -5.32
N SER A 981 -20.49 -13.77 -5.51
CA SER A 981 -19.87 -13.22 -6.74
C SER A 981 -19.52 -11.73 -6.62
N LEU A 982 -18.60 -11.30 -7.46
CA LEU A 982 -18.37 -9.89 -7.74
C LEU A 982 -19.43 -9.42 -8.74
N MET A 983 -20.27 -8.48 -8.32
CA MET A 983 -21.32 -7.88 -9.15
C MET A 983 -20.92 -6.46 -9.54
N THR A 984 -20.98 -6.16 -10.82
CA THR A 984 -20.87 -4.76 -11.29
C THR A 984 -22.29 -4.21 -11.45
N ILE A 985 -22.58 -3.14 -10.72
CA ILE A 985 -23.91 -2.51 -10.63
C ILE A 985 -23.80 -1.13 -11.28
N ASP A 986 -24.73 -0.81 -12.18
CA ASP A 986 -24.87 0.53 -12.73
C ASP A 986 -25.43 1.46 -11.65
N LEU A 987 -24.72 2.55 -11.35
CA LEU A 987 -25.13 3.50 -10.29
C LEU A 987 -26.52 4.11 -10.52
N THR A 988 -26.95 4.22 -11.78
CA THR A 988 -28.29 4.71 -12.11
C THR A 988 -29.42 3.76 -11.73
N THR A 989 -29.11 2.52 -11.39
CA THR A 989 -30.11 1.52 -10.95
C THR A 989 -30.18 1.40 -9.43
N ILE A 990 -29.45 2.23 -8.71
CA ILE A 990 -29.44 2.22 -7.25
C ILE A 990 -30.46 3.21 -6.73
N ASP A 991 -31.46 2.72 -6.01
CA ASP A 991 -32.47 3.52 -5.31
C ASP A 991 -31.93 4.01 -3.96
N GLU A 992 -31.35 3.11 -3.17
CA GLU A 992 -30.81 3.42 -1.85
C GLU A 992 -29.46 2.75 -1.62
N ARG A 993 -28.55 3.46 -0.92
CA ARG A 993 -27.26 2.94 -0.49
C ARG A 993 -27.04 3.26 0.98
N ARG A 994 -26.81 2.22 1.81
CA ARG A 994 -26.59 2.35 3.23
C ARG A 994 -25.33 1.59 3.67
N LYS A 995 -24.33 2.30 4.19
CA LYS A 995 -23.16 1.69 4.82
C LYS A 995 -23.49 1.32 6.27
N THR A 996 -23.17 0.10 6.69
CA THR A 996 -23.40 -0.36 8.07
C THR A 996 -22.07 -0.44 8.81
N LYS A 997 -22.13 -0.45 10.14
CA LYS A 997 -20.95 -0.75 10.98
C LYS A 997 -20.73 -2.25 11.15
N ASP A 998 -21.53 -3.07 10.51
CA ASP A 998 -21.47 -4.52 10.64
C ASP A 998 -20.39 -5.15 9.78
N SER A 999 -19.84 -6.26 10.26
CA SER A 999 -18.96 -7.13 9.49
C SER A 999 -19.76 -7.93 8.44
N LEU A 1000 -19.13 -8.22 7.30
CA LEU A 1000 -19.65 -9.26 6.37
C LEU A 1000 -19.76 -10.64 7.02
N MET A 1001 -18.89 -10.93 8.00
CA MET A 1001 -18.97 -12.16 8.76
C MET A 1001 -20.23 -12.14 9.65
N PRO A 1002 -21.18 -13.06 9.45
CA PRO A 1002 -22.44 -13.04 10.19
C PRO A 1002 -22.27 -13.55 11.61
N ASN A 1003 -23.08 -13.04 12.54
CA ASN A 1003 -23.20 -13.62 13.86
C ASN A 1003 -23.89 -15.01 13.79
N GLY A 1004 -23.61 -15.88 14.75
CA GLY A 1004 -24.30 -17.16 14.89
C GLY A 1004 -23.85 -18.27 13.95
N ILE A 1005 -22.68 -18.16 13.34
CA ILE A 1005 -22.11 -19.23 12.47
C ILE A 1005 -22.05 -20.59 13.17
N LEU A 1006 -21.82 -20.61 14.46
CA LEU A 1006 -21.74 -21.85 15.25
C LEU A 1006 -23.12 -22.41 15.65
N ASN A 1007 -24.20 -21.65 15.44
CA ASN A 1007 -25.54 -22.07 15.91
C ASN A 1007 -26.08 -23.37 15.26
N PRO A 1008 -25.82 -23.67 13.99
CA PRO A 1008 -26.28 -24.90 13.36
C PRO A 1008 -25.41 -26.13 13.71
N LEU A 1009 -24.25 -25.94 14.37
CA LEU A 1009 -23.26 -26.98 14.63
C LEU A 1009 -23.50 -27.65 15.99
N THR A 1010 -23.28 -28.95 16.06
CA THR A 1010 -23.24 -29.70 17.33
C THR A 1010 -21.94 -29.41 18.08
N ASP A 1011 -21.88 -29.72 19.38
CA ASP A 1011 -20.65 -29.57 20.20
C ASP A 1011 -19.45 -30.36 19.63
N GLU A 1012 -19.71 -31.51 18.99
CA GLU A 1012 -18.68 -32.32 18.33
C GLU A 1012 -18.19 -31.60 17.06
N GLN A 1013 -19.11 -31.13 16.23
CA GLN A 1013 -18.78 -30.37 15.02
C GLN A 1013 -18.02 -29.08 15.32
N VAL A 1014 -18.39 -28.37 16.40
CA VAL A 1014 -17.64 -27.21 16.88
C VAL A 1014 -16.22 -27.63 17.30
N THR A 1015 -16.08 -28.74 18.02
CA THR A 1015 -14.76 -29.26 18.40
C THR A 1015 -13.91 -29.60 17.17
N ASP A 1016 -14.47 -30.28 16.18
CA ASP A 1016 -13.77 -30.63 14.93
C ASP A 1016 -13.36 -29.38 14.14
N LEU A 1017 -14.28 -28.41 14.01
CA LEU A 1017 -13.97 -27.12 13.35
C LEU A 1017 -12.83 -26.38 14.04
N PHE A 1018 -12.88 -26.23 15.36
CA PHE A 1018 -11.82 -25.57 16.12
C PHE A 1018 -10.52 -26.37 16.13
N SER A 1019 -10.58 -27.70 16.11
CA SER A 1019 -9.41 -28.55 15.93
C SER A 1019 -8.74 -28.34 14.57
N PHE A 1020 -9.51 -28.08 13.52
CA PHE A 1020 -8.98 -27.69 12.21
C PHE A 1020 -8.50 -26.22 12.19
N LEU A 1021 -9.28 -25.30 12.71
CA LEU A 1021 -8.93 -23.88 12.72
C LEU A 1021 -7.66 -23.57 13.53
N SER A 1022 -7.43 -24.28 14.64
CA SER A 1022 -6.32 -24.03 15.56
C SER A 1022 -4.98 -24.69 15.17
N GLN A 1023 -4.88 -25.23 13.96
CA GLN A 1023 -3.62 -25.84 13.45
C GLN A 1023 -2.49 -24.87 13.21
#